data_edcfcbdb61bf4cbc3e19cf715db0cbcf
#
_entry.id   edcfcbdb61bf4cbc3e19cf715db0cbcf
#
_cell.length_a   1.000
_cell.length_b   1.000
_cell.length_c   1.000
_cell.angle_alpha   90.00
_cell.angle_beta   90.00
_cell.angle_gamma   90.00
#
_symmetry.space_group_name_H-M   'P 1'
#
loop_
_entity.id
_entity.type
_entity.pdbx_description
1 polymer ?
#
loop_
_entity_poly.entity_id
_entity_poly.type
_entity_poly.pdbx_seq_one_letter_code
_entity_poly.pdbx_strand_id
1 'polypeptide(L)'
;MRYSSLLLLLIALPLRAQPERATLEGTVRDVYGTPLAGVNVVLVGTLYGAATDAAGRYLIANIPPGTYTVRASAVGYVPAEQTVTLTPGAHRRLDFALVPTVIEAPEVVVTAARRAQPLEQVPISLSVLSLADVTARGLFTLDDALRYIPGVQMTGNQVNIRGSSGFTYNAGSRVLLLIDGFPMLSPDADGVPFELLPIAQIDRIEVLKGPGSALYGSGALGGVIQVVTRDFPEQPETEVRLSGGAYEPVRHEEWRAHWEGARHWRPFGTAIFTHARRLSDRLGGWIHLTYLRDTGHLNFSERTMLQGYTKLRWQPAAGARVVVLSGLTWRRNDSFLYWNGLRDPLNPGSIPTTGARDAVGANDTQSLQWTLLPAFTHAPGHSFFYTIGGRLYVLALRPLDEQGRPKPLSKGTLGFRYGGQLQLDWQPAEGRYLTFGASADAVATRSSFFPSEDGHPFRSQPEVAVFGQWEEALTARWRLTGGLRFDAYQIRADRWITRLSPRTNVLFQARPGLTLHAAFGLGFRVPGVAERYIENQEFFPIVANPDLRPETSTGYEVGLRYRYRAGLLAELNGTLALFWTDYRDLVEPRFQAERLAFQFVNLTRARIRGLETTLDVRLLGGWLEGMLGYTLLDAKDLTGPEPLPLSFRSRHLLKTSLTMMLPSHLALGADLRVASRPERIDTEFARFVPDAEVTVPVRVLDLRLRWQVSSLTLTFLVKNALDYYYVERPALLAPPRHFQLQLQWHL
;
A
#
# COMPACT_ATOMS: atom_id res chain seq x y z
N MET A 1 -77.09 -26.30 52.39
CA MET A 1 -77.62 -27.40 51.61
C MET A 1 -76.69 -27.56 50.34
N ARG A 2 -76.28 -28.79 50.16
CA ARG A 2 -75.58 -29.40 49.01
C ARG A 2 -74.06 -29.25 48.94
N TYR A 3 -73.40 -30.34 49.33
CA TYR A 3 -72.03 -30.75 49.13
C TYR A 3 -71.81 -31.12 47.68
N SER A 4 -70.62 -30.76 47.17
CA SER A 4 -70.05 -31.42 45.94
C SER A 4 -68.57 -31.72 46.17
N SER A 5 -68.30 -33.00 46.37
CA SER A 5 -66.97 -33.55 46.57
C SER A 5 -66.17 -33.50 45.25
N LEU A 6 -64.98 -32.85 45.28
CA LEU A 6 -64.02 -32.88 44.17
C LEU A 6 -63.04 -34.02 44.39
N LEU A 7 -63.12 -35.05 43.54
CA LEU A 7 -62.28 -36.25 43.52
C LEU A 7 -60.91 -35.85 42.94
N LEU A 8 -59.82 -35.85 43.72
CA LEU A 8 -58.44 -35.67 43.27
C LEU A 8 -57.96 -36.98 42.64
N LEU A 9 -57.87 -36.98 41.32
CA LEU A 9 -57.24 -38.07 40.54
C LEU A 9 -55.71 -37.85 40.53
N LEU A 10 -54.96 -38.58 41.37
CA LEU A 10 -53.49 -38.64 41.35
C LEU A 10 -53.06 -39.48 40.11
N ILE A 11 -52.63 -38.80 39.04
CA ILE A 11 -51.94 -39.43 37.94
C ILE A 11 -50.49 -39.69 38.37
N ALA A 12 -50.15 -40.92 38.71
CA ALA A 12 -48.80 -41.40 38.91
C ALA A 12 -48.08 -41.41 37.55
N LEU A 13 -47.34 -40.33 37.21
CA LEU A 13 -46.39 -40.36 36.13
C LEU A 13 -45.25 -41.31 36.52
N PRO A 14 -44.86 -42.26 35.67
CA PRO A 14 -43.70 -43.11 35.94
C PRO A 14 -42.46 -42.21 35.94
N LEU A 15 -41.74 -42.14 37.07
CA LEU A 15 -40.36 -41.61 37.12
C LEU A 15 -39.53 -42.49 36.16
N ARG A 16 -39.29 -42.02 34.93
CA ARG A 16 -38.25 -42.60 34.10
C ARG A 16 -36.92 -42.31 34.81
N ALA A 17 -36.26 -43.35 35.28
CA ALA A 17 -34.89 -43.28 35.78
C ALA A 17 -34.03 -42.64 34.63
N GLN A 18 -33.43 -41.52 34.91
CA GLN A 18 -32.47 -40.94 33.97
C GLN A 18 -31.35 -41.97 33.75
N PRO A 19 -31.01 -42.28 32.51
CA PRO A 19 -29.91 -43.21 32.26
C PRO A 19 -28.62 -42.67 32.92
N GLU A 20 -27.89 -43.57 33.57
CA GLU A 20 -26.61 -43.23 34.21
C GLU A 20 -25.70 -42.55 33.23
N ARG A 21 -25.10 -41.43 33.64
CA ARG A 21 -24.24 -40.63 32.79
C ARG A 21 -22.83 -41.23 32.71
N ALA A 22 -22.25 -41.13 31.50
CA ALA A 22 -20.92 -41.65 31.22
C ALA A 22 -19.83 -40.63 31.49
N THR A 23 -18.60 -41.12 31.61
CA THR A 23 -17.39 -40.32 31.77
C THR A 23 -16.38 -40.73 30.70
N LEU A 24 -15.74 -39.73 30.06
CA LEU A 24 -14.65 -39.91 29.11
C LEU A 24 -13.36 -39.29 29.64
N GLU A 25 -12.30 -40.05 29.72
CA GLU A 25 -10.98 -39.58 30.14
C GLU A 25 -9.92 -40.02 29.15
N GLY A 26 -8.73 -39.42 29.22
CA GLY A 26 -7.60 -39.83 28.39
C GLY A 26 -6.41 -38.89 28.49
N THR A 27 -5.45 -39.16 27.63
CA THR A 27 -4.25 -38.32 27.51
C THR A 27 -4.08 -37.87 26.06
N VAL A 28 -3.58 -36.63 25.90
CA VAL A 28 -3.20 -36.12 24.59
C VAL A 28 -1.69 -35.88 24.59
N ARG A 29 -1.02 -36.49 23.61
CA ARG A 29 0.42 -36.39 23.40
C ARG A 29 0.70 -36.00 21.95
N ASP A 30 1.90 -35.53 21.68
CA ASP A 30 2.38 -35.44 20.30
C ASP A 30 2.84 -36.82 19.79
N VAL A 31 3.11 -36.94 18.50
CA VAL A 31 3.61 -38.18 17.89
C VAL A 31 4.99 -38.60 18.39
N TYR A 32 5.70 -37.74 19.14
CA TYR A 32 6.97 -38.03 19.79
C TYR A 32 6.81 -38.46 21.25
N GLY A 33 5.56 -38.51 21.76
CA GLY A 33 5.23 -38.95 23.10
C GLY A 33 5.21 -37.84 24.16
N THR A 34 5.44 -36.58 23.80
CA THR A 34 5.41 -35.44 24.71
C THR A 34 3.97 -35.11 25.12
N PRO A 35 3.63 -34.99 26.42
CA PRO A 35 2.30 -34.63 26.85
C PRO A 35 1.98 -33.20 26.46
N LEU A 36 0.75 -32.93 25.97
CA LEU A 36 0.30 -31.64 25.50
C LEU A 36 -0.72 -31.02 26.47
N ALA A 37 -0.33 -29.91 27.10
CA ALA A 37 -1.20 -29.14 27.97
C ALA A 37 -2.09 -28.16 27.16
N GLY A 38 -3.31 -27.87 27.66
CA GLY A 38 -4.19 -26.87 27.03
C GLY A 38 -4.84 -27.32 25.73
N VAL A 39 -4.78 -28.62 25.40
CA VAL A 39 -5.50 -29.17 24.22
C VAL A 39 -6.99 -29.16 24.50
N ASN A 40 -7.77 -28.61 23.60
CA ASN A 40 -9.22 -28.61 23.70
C ASN A 40 -9.79 -29.95 23.17
N VAL A 41 -10.39 -30.74 24.07
CA VAL A 41 -11.03 -32.03 23.74
C VAL A 41 -12.56 -31.85 23.85
N VAL A 42 -13.27 -31.97 22.74
CA VAL A 42 -14.72 -31.69 22.68
C VAL A 42 -15.47 -32.82 22.00
N LEU A 43 -16.71 -33.08 22.46
CA LEU A 43 -17.66 -33.94 21.74
C LEU A 43 -18.37 -33.05 20.69
N VAL A 44 -18.06 -33.29 19.42
CA VAL A 44 -18.51 -32.46 18.29
C VAL A 44 -20.03 -32.35 18.26
N GLY A 45 -20.54 -31.12 18.11
CA GLY A 45 -21.97 -30.83 18.10
C GLY A 45 -22.65 -30.82 19.48
N THR A 46 -21.88 -30.83 20.57
CA THR A 46 -22.37 -30.76 21.96
C THR A 46 -21.66 -29.69 22.77
N LEU A 47 -22.12 -29.46 24.01
CA LEU A 47 -21.47 -28.57 24.97
C LEU A 47 -20.45 -29.31 25.88
N TYR A 48 -20.19 -30.60 25.65
CA TYR A 48 -19.27 -31.38 26.47
C TYR A 48 -17.85 -31.29 25.94
N GLY A 49 -16.92 -30.89 26.81
CA GLY A 49 -15.48 -30.77 26.51
C GLY A 49 -14.67 -30.47 27.75
N ALA A 50 -13.36 -30.64 27.62
CA ALA A 50 -12.37 -30.31 28.63
C ALA A 50 -11.05 -29.91 27.98
N ALA A 51 -10.26 -29.07 28.66
CA ALA A 51 -8.86 -28.82 28.29
C ALA A 51 -7.95 -29.80 29.04
N THR A 52 -6.83 -30.18 28.40
CA THR A 52 -5.82 -31.03 29.05
C THR A 52 -4.98 -30.30 30.11
N ASP A 53 -4.65 -30.97 31.17
CA ASP A 53 -3.71 -30.50 32.23
C ASP A 53 -2.24 -30.50 31.78
N ALA A 54 -1.33 -30.07 32.64
CA ALA A 54 0.12 -30.05 32.36
C ALA A 54 0.74 -31.43 32.03
N ALA A 55 0.09 -32.52 32.39
CA ALA A 55 0.49 -33.90 32.06
C ALA A 55 -0.25 -34.43 30.79
N GLY A 56 -0.99 -33.56 30.09
CA GLY A 56 -1.75 -33.92 28.91
C GLY A 56 -3.04 -34.70 29.21
N ARG A 57 -3.51 -34.77 30.44
CA ARG A 57 -4.71 -35.53 30.83
C ARG A 57 -5.97 -34.69 30.75
N TYR A 58 -7.07 -35.28 30.31
CA TYR A 58 -8.42 -34.65 30.30
C TYR A 58 -9.46 -35.56 30.94
N LEU A 59 -10.54 -34.96 31.43
CA LEU A 59 -11.70 -35.65 31.98
C LEU A 59 -12.97 -34.89 31.60
N ILE A 60 -13.88 -35.57 30.88
CA ILE A 60 -15.22 -35.04 30.55
C ILE A 60 -16.25 -35.91 31.26
N ALA A 61 -16.94 -35.37 32.24
CA ALA A 61 -17.91 -36.06 33.05
C ALA A 61 -19.35 -35.73 32.63
N ASN A 62 -20.32 -36.52 33.15
CA ASN A 62 -21.76 -36.30 32.98
C ASN A 62 -22.27 -36.32 31.54
N ILE A 63 -21.64 -37.13 30.66
CA ILE A 63 -22.01 -37.25 29.26
C ILE A 63 -23.25 -38.19 29.14
N PRO A 64 -24.32 -37.81 28.41
CA PRO A 64 -25.42 -38.73 28.12
C PRO A 64 -24.90 -39.93 27.34
N PRO A 65 -25.51 -41.15 27.51
CA PRO A 65 -25.20 -42.29 26.65
C PRO A 65 -25.47 -41.97 25.20
N GLY A 66 -24.58 -42.40 24.31
CA GLY A 66 -24.69 -42.13 22.87
C GLY A 66 -23.37 -42.39 22.12
N THR A 67 -23.40 -42.26 20.81
CA THR A 67 -22.19 -42.31 19.97
C THR A 67 -21.76 -40.86 19.61
N TYR A 68 -20.51 -40.54 19.87
CA TYR A 68 -19.96 -39.21 19.73
C TYR A 68 -18.68 -39.22 18.91
N THR A 69 -18.49 -38.21 18.07
CA THR A 69 -17.16 -37.87 17.53
C THR A 69 -16.46 -36.96 18.52
N VAL A 70 -15.34 -37.40 19.04
CA VAL A 70 -14.49 -36.63 19.96
C VAL A 70 -13.34 -36.04 19.16
N ARG A 71 -13.16 -34.70 19.24
CA ARG A 71 -12.08 -33.97 18.58
C ARG A 71 -11.12 -33.41 19.62
N ALA A 72 -9.83 -33.70 19.45
CA ALA A 72 -8.74 -33.07 20.16
C ALA A 72 -8.05 -32.04 19.25
N SER A 73 -7.93 -30.77 19.69
CA SER A 73 -7.34 -29.69 18.90
C SER A 73 -6.48 -28.77 19.76
N ALA A 74 -5.31 -28.41 19.25
CA ALA A 74 -4.40 -27.45 19.84
C ALA A 74 -3.72 -26.59 18.76
N VAL A 75 -3.34 -25.38 19.12
CA VAL A 75 -2.55 -24.51 18.23
C VAL A 75 -1.20 -25.17 17.93
N GLY A 76 -0.85 -25.29 16.66
CA GLY A 76 0.39 -25.96 16.23
C GLY A 76 0.27 -27.48 16.01
N TYR A 77 -0.94 -28.02 16.02
CA TYR A 77 -1.19 -29.46 15.81
C TYR A 77 -2.36 -29.71 14.86
N VAL A 78 -2.29 -30.76 14.08
CA VAL A 78 -3.41 -31.24 13.27
C VAL A 78 -4.49 -31.78 14.22
N PRO A 79 -5.75 -31.28 14.15
CA PRO A 79 -6.83 -31.86 14.95
C PRO A 79 -7.01 -33.33 14.68
N ALA A 80 -7.18 -34.12 15.72
CA ALA A 80 -7.48 -35.55 15.62
C ALA A 80 -8.92 -35.82 16.07
N GLU A 81 -9.61 -36.69 15.33
CA GLU A 81 -10.99 -37.09 15.62
C GLU A 81 -11.07 -38.61 15.81
N GLN A 82 -11.83 -39.05 16.81
CA GLN A 82 -12.14 -40.45 17.03
C GLN A 82 -13.60 -40.61 17.44
N THR A 83 -14.25 -41.67 16.99
CA THR A 83 -15.63 -41.97 17.38
C THR A 83 -15.64 -42.90 18.59
N VAL A 84 -16.44 -42.57 19.60
CA VAL A 84 -16.65 -43.37 20.81
C VAL A 84 -18.12 -43.60 21.09
N THR A 85 -18.50 -44.81 21.47
CA THR A 85 -19.86 -45.14 21.95
C THR A 85 -19.81 -45.24 23.47
N LEU A 86 -20.60 -44.43 24.14
CA LEU A 86 -20.75 -44.38 25.59
C LEU A 86 -22.08 -45.03 26.01
N THR A 87 -22.00 -46.14 26.74
CA THR A 87 -23.17 -46.79 27.35
C THR A 87 -23.50 -46.16 28.72
N PRO A 88 -24.73 -46.37 29.26
CA PRO A 88 -25.06 -45.84 30.57
C PRO A 88 -24.05 -46.24 31.66
N GLY A 89 -23.56 -45.26 32.44
CA GLY A 89 -22.56 -45.43 33.50
C GLY A 89 -21.15 -45.76 33.02
N ALA A 90 -20.86 -45.72 31.72
CA ALA A 90 -19.56 -46.11 31.19
C ALA A 90 -18.45 -45.14 31.59
N HIS A 91 -17.32 -45.68 32.03
CA HIS A 91 -16.03 -45.00 32.09
C HIS A 91 -15.20 -45.46 30.87
N ARG A 92 -14.91 -44.52 29.96
CA ARG A 92 -14.13 -44.82 28.75
C ARG A 92 -12.85 -43.99 28.74
N ARG A 93 -11.78 -44.64 28.32
CA ARG A 93 -10.47 -43.96 28.06
C ARG A 93 -10.30 -43.86 26.55
N LEU A 94 -9.88 -42.61 26.10
CA LEU A 94 -9.63 -42.32 24.72
C LEU A 94 -8.36 -41.42 24.66
N ASP A 95 -7.29 -41.93 24.15
CA ASP A 95 -6.03 -41.22 24.04
C ASP A 95 -5.84 -40.67 22.62
N PHE A 96 -5.23 -39.47 22.49
CA PHE A 96 -4.93 -38.85 21.21
C PHE A 96 -3.44 -38.63 21.04
N ALA A 97 -2.95 -38.91 19.81
CA ALA A 97 -1.64 -38.50 19.35
C ALA A 97 -1.83 -37.39 18.29
N LEU A 98 -1.42 -36.17 18.60
CA LEU A 98 -1.50 -35.07 17.68
C LEU A 98 -0.21 -34.93 16.88
N VAL A 99 -0.36 -34.77 15.57
CA VAL A 99 0.76 -34.51 14.66
C VAL A 99 1.06 -33.00 14.74
N PRO A 100 2.30 -32.59 15.06
CA PRO A 100 2.67 -31.18 14.93
C PRO A 100 2.39 -30.72 13.50
N THR A 101 1.62 -29.69 13.35
CA THR A 101 1.47 -29.01 12.08
C THR A 101 2.17 -27.69 12.14
N VAL A 102 2.90 -27.38 11.11
CA VAL A 102 3.32 -26.01 10.89
C VAL A 102 2.02 -25.23 10.72
N ILE A 103 1.76 -24.25 11.59
CA ILE A 103 0.74 -23.24 11.30
C ILE A 103 1.21 -22.64 9.99
N GLU A 104 0.58 -23.01 8.88
CA GLU A 104 0.85 -22.36 7.62
C GLU A 104 0.51 -20.89 7.86
N ALA A 105 1.53 -20.02 7.77
CA ALA A 105 1.25 -18.59 7.70
C ALA A 105 0.21 -18.40 6.59
N PRO A 106 -0.88 -17.64 6.80
CA PRO A 106 -1.92 -17.50 5.83
C PRO A 106 -1.32 -17.16 4.48
N GLU A 107 -1.72 -17.88 3.44
CA GLU A 107 -1.22 -17.69 2.09
C GLU A 107 -1.44 -16.22 1.70
N VAL A 108 -0.35 -15.51 1.36
CA VAL A 108 -0.45 -14.09 0.98
C VAL A 108 -1.16 -14.02 -0.36
N VAL A 109 -2.43 -13.64 -0.33
CA VAL A 109 -3.24 -13.41 -1.53
C VAL A 109 -3.04 -11.98 -1.99
N VAL A 110 -2.75 -11.80 -3.27
CA VAL A 110 -2.50 -10.50 -3.90
C VAL A 110 -3.44 -10.27 -5.09
N THR A 111 -3.69 -9.00 -5.39
CA THR A 111 -4.67 -8.58 -6.40
C THR A 111 -4.08 -7.68 -7.49
N ALA A 112 -2.80 -7.33 -7.37
CA ALA A 112 -2.12 -6.43 -8.33
C ALA A 112 -2.04 -6.98 -9.78
N ALA A 113 -2.41 -8.23 -10.01
CA ALA A 113 -2.55 -8.82 -11.34
C ALA A 113 -4.03 -8.91 -11.80
N ARG A 114 -4.91 -8.08 -11.26
CA ARG A 114 -6.37 -7.99 -11.49
C ARG A 114 -7.19 -9.17 -10.97
N ARG A 115 -6.59 -10.18 -10.42
CA ARG A 115 -7.23 -11.36 -9.83
C ARG A 115 -6.61 -11.67 -8.48
N ALA A 116 -7.45 -12.07 -7.51
CA ALA A 116 -6.96 -12.60 -6.24
C ALA A 116 -6.25 -13.93 -6.47
N GLN A 117 -4.98 -14.02 -6.12
CA GLN A 117 -4.17 -15.22 -6.29
C GLN A 117 -3.03 -15.28 -5.26
N PRO A 118 -2.54 -16.48 -4.94
CA PRO A 118 -1.37 -16.65 -4.09
C PRO A 118 -0.15 -15.93 -4.64
N LEU A 119 0.65 -15.33 -3.78
CA LEU A 119 1.87 -14.60 -4.17
C LEU A 119 2.83 -15.49 -4.98
N GLU A 120 2.91 -16.78 -4.64
CA GLU A 120 3.77 -17.74 -5.35
C GLU A 120 3.37 -17.98 -6.80
N GLN A 121 2.10 -17.75 -7.13
CA GLN A 121 1.56 -17.94 -8.49
C GLN A 121 1.67 -16.68 -9.35
N VAL A 122 2.14 -15.57 -8.78
CA VAL A 122 2.33 -14.31 -9.52
C VAL A 122 3.65 -14.37 -10.33
N PRO A 123 3.59 -14.35 -11.66
CA PRO A 123 4.78 -14.52 -12.52
C PRO A 123 5.54 -13.20 -12.81
N ILE A 124 5.59 -12.31 -11.81
CA ILE A 124 6.27 -11.01 -11.87
C ILE A 124 6.75 -10.61 -10.48
N SER A 125 7.71 -9.69 -10.41
CA SER A 125 8.17 -9.14 -9.14
C SER A 125 7.10 -8.30 -8.46
N LEU A 126 6.75 -8.68 -7.24
CA LEU A 126 5.76 -8.03 -6.39
C LEU A 126 6.28 -7.91 -4.96
N SER A 127 6.14 -6.75 -4.35
CA SER A 127 6.37 -6.54 -2.92
C SER A 127 5.04 -6.26 -2.23
N VAL A 128 4.87 -6.78 -1.03
CA VAL A 128 3.67 -6.57 -0.19
C VAL A 128 4.10 -5.98 1.14
N LEU A 129 3.40 -4.94 1.60
CA LEU A 129 3.54 -4.35 2.93
C LEU A 129 2.18 -4.43 3.63
N SER A 130 2.14 -5.06 4.79
CA SER A 130 0.91 -5.27 5.56
C SER A 130 0.52 -4.07 6.42
N LEU A 131 -0.73 -4.02 6.90
CA LEU A 131 -1.16 -3.04 7.91
C LEU A 131 -0.33 -3.15 9.20
N ALA A 132 0.04 -4.37 9.62
CA ALA A 132 0.87 -4.58 10.81
C ALA A 132 2.23 -3.89 10.66
N ASP A 133 2.85 -3.98 9.49
CA ASP A 133 4.11 -3.30 9.16
C ASP A 133 3.98 -1.78 9.20
N VAL A 134 2.90 -1.25 8.62
CA VAL A 134 2.59 0.18 8.61
C VAL A 134 2.40 0.71 10.02
N THR A 135 1.61 0.01 10.83
CA THR A 135 1.29 0.41 12.20
C THR A 135 2.52 0.33 13.12
N ALA A 136 3.31 -0.74 13.01
CA ALA A 136 4.51 -0.93 13.82
C ALA A 136 5.55 0.18 13.60
N ARG A 137 5.59 0.80 12.42
CA ARG A 137 6.52 1.88 12.07
C ARG A 137 5.98 3.28 12.34
N GLY A 138 4.75 3.40 12.85
CA GLY A 138 4.11 4.69 13.17
C GLY A 138 3.98 5.62 11.96
N LEU A 139 3.65 5.06 10.79
CA LEU A 139 3.58 5.80 9.53
C LEU A 139 2.27 6.58 9.44
N PHE A 140 2.30 7.78 8.87
CA PHE A 140 1.13 8.66 8.76
C PHE A 140 0.55 8.71 7.34
N THR A 141 1.39 8.49 6.32
CA THR A 141 1.01 8.63 4.92
C THR A 141 1.50 7.46 4.08
N LEU A 142 0.93 7.30 2.91
CA LEU A 142 1.30 6.23 1.98
C LEU A 142 2.76 6.36 1.48
N ASP A 143 3.24 7.58 1.24
CA ASP A 143 4.63 7.82 0.82
C ASP A 143 5.63 7.42 1.90
N ASP A 144 5.30 7.63 3.19
CA ASP A 144 6.11 7.11 4.30
C ASP A 144 6.25 5.58 4.22
N ALA A 145 5.15 4.87 3.94
CA ALA A 145 5.16 3.42 3.81
C ALA A 145 6.02 2.94 2.63
N LEU A 146 5.93 3.62 1.50
CA LEU A 146 6.68 3.26 0.29
C LEU A 146 8.21 3.39 0.46
N ARG A 147 8.67 4.23 1.40
CA ARG A 147 10.10 4.38 1.72
C ARG A 147 10.74 3.10 2.23
N TYR A 148 9.96 2.15 2.77
CA TYR A 148 10.44 0.87 3.31
C TYR A 148 10.37 -0.30 2.31
N ILE A 149 9.72 -0.12 1.15
CA ILE A 149 9.57 -1.19 0.14
C ILE A 149 10.84 -1.30 -0.73
N PRO A 150 11.48 -2.47 -0.84
CA PRO A 150 12.63 -2.69 -1.72
C PRO A 150 12.34 -2.30 -3.17
N GLY A 151 13.33 -1.71 -3.87
CA GLY A 151 13.18 -1.26 -5.25
C GLY A 151 12.40 0.03 -5.45
N VAL A 152 11.86 0.62 -4.38
CA VAL A 152 11.15 1.90 -4.39
C VAL A 152 12.06 2.99 -3.83
N GLN A 153 12.16 4.11 -4.51
CA GLN A 153 12.82 5.34 -4.04
C GLN A 153 11.81 6.48 -4.07
N MET A 154 11.78 7.28 -3.01
CA MET A 154 11.03 8.54 -2.97
C MET A 154 11.99 9.70 -3.21
N THR A 155 11.59 10.66 -4.04
CA THR A 155 12.29 11.93 -4.26
C THR A 155 11.29 13.04 -3.99
N GLY A 156 11.26 13.52 -2.75
CA GLY A 156 10.13 14.32 -2.26
C GLY A 156 8.83 13.52 -2.36
N ASN A 157 7.81 14.10 -2.98
CA ASN A 157 6.50 13.48 -3.21
C ASN A 157 6.45 12.61 -4.48
N GLN A 158 7.58 12.30 -5.09
CA GLN A 158 7.62 11.55 -6.32
C GLN A 158 8.11 10.13 -6.08
N VAL A 159 7.28 9.15 -6.44
CA VAL A 159 7.63 7.73 -6.33
C VAL A 159 8.37 7.26 -7.58
N ASN A 160 9.40 6.48 -7.34
CA ASN A 160 10.25 5.88 -8.36
C ASN A 160 10.39 4.38 -8.06
N ILE A 161 9.97 3.54 -8.99
CA ILE A 161 10.14 2.09 -8.92
C ILE A 161 11.24 1.71 -9.92
N ARG A 162 12.32 1.07 -9.44
CA ARG A 162 13.43 0.59 -10.27
C ARG A 162 14.01 1.65 -11.25
N GLY A 163 14.09 2.90 -10.80
CA GLY A 163 14.68 3.97 -11.62
C GLY A 163 13.76 4.56 -12.70
N SER A 164 12.50 4.13 -12.81
CA SER A 164 11.56 4.56 -13.86
C SER A 164 11.31 6.06 -13.91
N SER A 165 11.41 6.75 -12.76
CA SER A 165 11.18 8.20 -12.64
C SER A 165 12.41 8.91 -12.09
N GLY A 166 12.65 10.15 -12.54
CA GLY A 166 13.53 11.10 -11.90
C GLY A 166 12.74 12.08 -11.05
N PHE A 167 13.29 13.28 -10.84
CA PHE A 167 12.58 14.40 -10.26
C PHE A 167 11.96 15.24 -11.38
N THR A 168 10.62 15.32 -11.44
CA THR A 168 9.85 16.04 -12.46
C THR A 168 9.02 17.19 -11.87
N TYR A 169 9.48 17.79 -10.77
CA TYR A 169 8.80 18.89 -10.08
C TYR A 169 7.35 18.55 -9.71
N ASN A 170 7.07 17.27 -9.38
CA ASN A 170 5.77 16.71 -9.05
C ASN A 170 4.74 16.71 -10.20
N ALA A 171 5.13 16.95 -11.45
CA ALA A 171 4.28 16.81 -12.61
C ALA A 171 4.48 15.44 -13.27
N GLY A 172 3.38 14.73 -13.50
CA GLY A 172 3.36 13.39 -14.08
C GLY A 172 3.88 12.29 -13.14
N SER A 173 3.32 11.11 -13.26
CA SER A 173 3.84 9.90 -12.60
C SER A 173 3.94 8.75 -13.60
N ARG A 174 5.05 8.01 -13.54
CA ARG A 174 5.22 6.75 -14.27
C ARG A 174 4.81 5.53 -13.45
N VAL A 175 4.33 5.79 -12.25
CA VAL A 175 3.79 4.79 -11.32
C VAL A 175 2.32 5.08 -11.09
N LEU A 176 1.48 4.09 -11.32
CA LEU A 176 0.05 4.20 -11.15
C LEU A 176 -0.36 3.79 -9.73
N LEU A 177 -1.12 4.63 -9.05
CA LEU A 177 -1.81 4.26 -7.82
C LEU A 177 -3.17 3.65 -8.15
N LEU A 178 -3.48 2.51 -7.52
CA LEU A 178 -4.80 1.91 -7.50
C LEU A 178 -5.32 1.88 -6.06
N ILE A 179 -6.61 2.15 -5.88
CA ILE A 179 -7.33 1.92 -4.62
C ILE A 179 -8.44 0.92 -4.91
N ASP A 180 -8.39 -0.25 -4.29
CA ASP A 180 -9.31 -1.37 -4.55
C ASP A 180 -9.50 -1.66 -6.05
N GLY A 181 -8.41 -1.54 -6.86
CA GLY A 181 -8.39 -1.79 -8.30
C GLY A 181 -8.75 -0.59 -9.18
N PHE A 182 -9.13 0.56 -8.61
CA PHE A 182 -9.46 1.77 -9.35
C PHE A 182 -8.25 2.70 -9.49
N PRO A 183 -7.85 3.10 -10.71
CA PRO A 183 -6.75 4.04 -10.93
C PRO A 183 -7.03 5.42 -10.32
N MET A 184 -6.08 5.92 -9.52
CA MET A 184 -6.19 7.19 -8.80
C MET A 184 -4.92 8.01 -8.94
N LEU A 185 -4.88 8.90 -9.93
CA LEU A 185 -3.86 9.95 -10.06
C LEU A 185 -4.54 11.31 -9.88
N SER A 186 -3.79 12.31 -9.43
CA SER A 186 -4.36 13.64 -9.23
C SER A 186 -4.85 14.24 -10.56
N PRO A 187 -5.98 14.93 -10.60
CA PRO A 187 -6.53 15.43 -11.85
C PRO A 187 -5.79 16.66 -12.40
N ASP A 188 -4.96 17.30 -11.58
CA ASP A 188 -4.20 18.51 -11.96
C ASP A 188 -2.86 18.16 -12.60
N ALA A 189 -2.06 17.34 -11.95
CA ALA A 189 -0.67 17.08 -12.29
C ALA A 189 -0.36 15.62 -12.63
N ASP A 190 -1.35 14.71 -12.64
CA ASP A 190 -1.15 13.25 -12.78
C ASP A 190 -0.13 12.67 -11.80
N GLY A 191 0.03 13.31 -10.65
CA GLY A 191 0.85 12.83 -9.54
C GLY A 191 0.13 11.76 -8.71
N VAL A 192 0.87 11.00 -7.91
CA VAL A 192 0.30 10.05 -6.94
C VAL A 192 -0.21 10.83 -5.73
N PRO A 193 -1.53 10.81 -5.42
CA PRO A 193 -2.08 11.53 -4.29
C PRO A 193 -1.93 10.70 -2.99
N PHE A 194 -0.75 10.71 -2.37
CA PHE A 194 -0.42 9.89 -1.20
C PHE A 194 -1.32 10.10 0.02
N GLU A 195 -1.94 11.26 0.13
CA GLU A 195 -2.82 11.61 1.24
C GLU A 195 -4.31 11.35 0.94
N LEU A 196 -4.60 10.75 -0.23
CA LEU A 196 -5.98 10.51 -0.65
C LEU A 196 -6.68 9.44 0.19
N LEU A 197 -5.95 8.52 0.78
CA LEU A 197 -6.50 7.43 1.59
C LEU A 197 -5.81 7.40 2.95
N PRO A 198 -6.57 7.32 4.06
CA PRO A 198 -5.99 7.14 5.38
C PRO A 198 -5.23 5.84 5.48
N ILE A 199 -3.97 5.92 5.88
CA ILE A 199 -3.08 4.75 5.97
C ILE A 199 -3.59 3.69 6.96
N ALA A 200 -4.33 4.09 7.99
CA ALA A 200 -4.94 3.19 8.97
C ALA A 200 -6.07 2.31 8.38
N GLN A 201 -6.59 2.66 7.21
CA GLN A 201 -7.63 1.90 6.50
C GLN A 201 -7.08 1.03 5.37
N ILE A 202 -5.77 0.92 5.28
CA ILE A 202 -5.09 0.05 4.34
C ILE A 202 -4.95 -1.33 4.98
N ASP A 203 -5.41 -2.38 4.30
CA ASP A 203 -5.13 -3.78 4.66
C ASP A 203 -3.69 -4.15 4.27
N ARG A 204 -3.33 -3.83 3.03
CA ARG A 204 -1.99 -4.03 2.48
C ARG A 204 -1.71 -3.12 1.29
N ILE A 205 -0.44 -2.90 1.05
CA ILE A 205 0.09 -2.22 -0.13
C ILE A 205 0.83 -3.25 -0.98
N GLU A 206 0.41 -3.41 -2.23
CA GLU A 206 1.04 -4.29 -3.20
C GLU A 206 1.77 -3.43 -4.24
N VAL A 207 3.06 -3.64 -4.44
CA VAL A 207 3.86 -2.90 -5.41
C VAL A 207 4.33 -3.82 -6.52
N LEU A 208 3.68 -3.70 -7.68
CA LEU A 208 4.03 -4.37 -8.92
C LEU A 208 5.17 -3.61 -9.59
N LYS A 209 6.25 -4.30 -9.91
CA LYS A 209 7.48 -3.67 -10.44
C LYS A 209 7.66 -3.97 -11.92
N GLY A 210 7.88 -2.91 -12.70
CA GLY A 210 8.01 -2.97 -14.16
C GLY A 210 6.70 -2.63 -14.90
N PRO A 211 6.68 -2.73 -16.24
CA PRO A 211 5.57 -2.27 -17.06
C PRO A 211 4.25 -2.97 -16.76
N GLY A 212 3.26 -2.21 -16.24
CA GLY A 212 1.91 -2.68 -15.91
C GLY A 212 0.83 -2.23 -16.89
N SER A 213 1.18 -1.52 -17.97
CA SER A 213 0.20 -0.87 -18.85
C SER A 213 -0.72 -1.85 -19.57
N ALA A 214 -0.28 -3.07 -19.83
CA ALA A 214 -1.13 -4.13 -20.40
C ALA A 214 -2.31 -4.52 -19.51
N LEU A 215 -2.26 -4.20 -18.20
CA LEU A 215 -3.38 -4.40 -17.28
C LEU A 215 -4.11 -3.10 -16.98
N TYR A 216 -3.38 -2.02 -16.77
CA TYR A 216 -3.89 -0.83 -16.12
C TYR A 216 -3.85 0.43 -16.99
N GLY A 217 -3.28 0.35 -18.22
CA GLY A 217 -3.23 1.45 -19.17
C GLY A 217 -2.16 2.50 -18.84
N SER A 218 -2.47 3.74 -19.19
CA SER A 218 -1.57 4.88 -18.99
C SER A 218 -1.21 5.09 -17.52
N GLY A 219 0.03 5.55 -17.26
CA GLY A 219 0.57 5.78 -15.92
C GLY A 219 1.24 4.56 -15.28
N ALA A 220 1.00 3.34 -15.78
CA ALA A 220 1.64 2.12 -15.27
C ALA A 220 2.94 1.77 -16.03
N LEU A 221 3.68 2.78 -16.49
CA LEU A 221 4.91 2.63 -17.28
C LEU A 221 6.05 2.01 -16.46
N GLY A 222 6.24 2.46 -15.23
CA GLY A 222 7.30 2.06 -14.32
C GLY A 222 6.87 1.06 -13.25
N GLY A 223 5.56 0.94 -13.01
CA GLY A 223 4.99 0.04 -12.01
C GLY A 223 3.61 0.46 -11.53
N VAL A 224 3.06 -0.33 -10.61
CA VAL A 224 1.73 -0.11 -10.03
C VAL A 224 1.82 -0.25 -8.51
N ILE A 225 1.21 0.67 -7.80
CA ILE A 225 0.96 0.59 -6.36
C ILE A 225 -0.52 0.29 -6.19
N GLN A 226 -0.85 -0.91 -5.74
CA GLN A 226 -2.21 -1.30 -5.40
C GLN A 226 -2.38 -1.18 -3.89
N VAL A 227 -3.28 -0.31 -3.46
CA VAL A 227 -3.73 -0.21 -2.08
C VAL A 227 -5.03 -0.97 -1.95
N VAL A 228 -5.02 -1.97 -1.10
CA VAL A 228 -6.22 -2.74 -0.73
C VAL A 228 -6.71 -2.20 0.61
N THR A 229 -7.97 -1.75 0.64
CA THR A 229 -8.57 -1.21 1.87
C THR A 229 -9.12 -2.32 2.75
N ARG A 230 -9.08 -2.11 4.07
CA ARG A 230 -9.65 -3.04 5.05
C ARG A 230 -11.11 -3.37 4.74
N ASP A 231 -11.45 -4.62 4.92
CA ASP A 231 -12.85 -5.03 5.06
C ASP A 231 -13.28 -4.81 6.51
N PHE A 232 -14.55 -4.99 6.84
CA PHE A 232 -15.00 -4.84 8.21
C PHE A 232 -15.08 -6.20 8.91
N PRO A 233 -14.78 -6.21 10.23
CA PRO A 233 -14.76 -7.41 11.04
C PRO A 233 -16.18 -7.97 11.25
N GLU A 234 -16.26 -9.22 11.65
CA GLU A 234 -17.54 -9.85 12.02
C GLU A 234 -18.15 -9.26 13.29
N GLN A 235 -17.31 -8.89 14.24
CA GLN A 235 -17.68 -8.20 15.48
C GLN A 235 -17.38 -6.70 15.37
N PRO A 236 -18.16 -5.84 16.06
CA PRO A 236 -17.85 -4.42 16.10
C PRO A 236 -16.43 -4.18 16.64
N GLU A 237 -15.69 -3.33 15.95
CA GLU A 237 -14.33 -2.94 16.33
C GLU A 237 -14.22 -1.43 16.34
N THR A 238 -13.67 -0.89 17.42
CA THR A 238 -13.35 0.53 17.51
C THR A 238 -11.86 0.67 17.78
N GLU A 239 -11.18 1.48 16.98
CA GLU A 239 -9.78 1.82 17.17
C GLU A 239 -9.63 3.32 17.39
N VAL A 240 -8.92 3.68 18.47
CA VAL A 240 -8.44 5.03 18.71
C VAL A 240 -6.92 5.01 18.69
N ARG A 241 -6.31 5.86 17.86
CA ARG A 241 -4.86 6.00 17.79
C ARG A 241 -4.49 7.46 17.98
N LEU A 242 -3.66 7.73 18.98
CA LEU A 242 -3.09 9.04 19.25
C LEU A 242 -1.58 8.96 19.06
N SER A 243 -1.01 9.87 18.30
CA SER A 243 0.43 9.96 18.13
C SER A 243 0.88 11.40 18.35
N GLY A 244 1.96 11.56 19.07
CA GLY A 244 2.59 12.85 19.28
C GLY A 244 4.10 12.73 19.21
N GLY A 245 4.77 13.75 18.70
CA GLY A 245 6.21 13.76 18.58
C GLY A 245 6.76 15.17 18.37
N ALA A 246 8.08 15.25 18.24
CA ALA A 246 8.72 16.49 17.92
C ALA A 246 10.06 16.28 17.19
N TYR A 247 10.35 17.17 16.26
CA TYR A 247 11.66 17.30 15.62
C TYR A 247 12.65 17.91 16.59
N GLU A 248 13.85 17.36 16.65
CA GLU A 248 14.94 17.88 17.47
C GLU A 248 15.44 19.20 16.92
N PRO A 249 15.88 20.14 17.79
CA PRO A 249 16.57 21.37 17.36
C PRO A 249 17.75 21.04 16.43
N VAL A 250 17.92 21.83 15.39
CA VAL A 250 18.99 21.64 14.40
C VAL A 250 20.35 21.80 15.06
N ARG A 251 21.34 20.91 14.80
CA ARG A 251 22.68 20.96 15.43
C ARG A 251 23.54 22.07 14.91
N HIS A 252 23.44 22.41 13.62
CA HIS A 252 24.30 23.40 12.99
C HIS A 252 23.94 24.81 13.46
N GLU A 253 24.85 25.43 14.19
CA GLU A 253 24.65 26.77 14.77
C GLU A 253 24.46 27.83 13.68
N GLU A 254 25.20 27.73 12.59
CA GLU A 254 25.07 28.60 11.42
C GLU A 254 23.63 28.60 10.87
N TRP A 255 23.01 27.42 10.71
CA TRP A 255 21.64 27.30 10.23
C TRP A 255 20.62 27.85 11.24
N ARG A 256 20.87 27.67 12.56
CA ARG A 256 19.99 28.21 13.62
C ARG A 256 19.97 29.74 13.65
N ALA A 257 20.99 30.40 13.13
CA ALA A 257 21.07 31.86 13.11
C ALA A 257 20.03 32.48 12.17
N HIS A 258 19.57 31.76 11.17
CA HIS A 258 18.65 32.26 10.15
C HIS A 258 17.16 31.97 10.43
N TRP A 259 16.85 31.07 11.37
CA TRP A 259 15.49 30.73 11.74
C TRP A 259 15.37 30.34 13.21
N GLU A 260 14.64 31.16 13.98
CA GLU A 260 14.44 30.92 15.41
C GLU A 260 13.78 29.55 15.70
N GLY A 261 12.85 29.08 14.82
CA GLY A 261 12.22 27.78 14.94
C GLY A 261 13.19 26.61 14.96
N ALA A 262 14.40 26.76 14.40
CA ALA A 262 15.45 25.75 14.40
C ALA A 262 16.09 25.51 15.78
N ARG A 263 15.89 26.41 16.74
CA ARG A 263 16.42 26.35 18.12
C ARG A 263 15.49 25.57 19.06
N HIS A 264 14.24 25.30 18.63
CA HIS A 264 13.19 24.74 19.46
C HIS A 264 12.74 23.38 18.96
N TRP A 265 12.17 22.58 19.85
CA TRP A 265 11.45 21.38 19.50
C TRP A 265 10.19 21.73 18.70
N ARG A 266 10.04 21.10 17.54
CA ARG A 266 8.92 21.35 16.62
C ARG A 266 7.92 20.21 16.71
N PRO A 267 6.73 20.40 17.36
CA PRO A 267 5.81 19.33 17.61
C PRO A 267 5.01 18.94 16.37
N PHE A 268 4.62 17.66 16.33
CA PHE A 268 3.63 17.14 15.41
C PHE A 268 2.73 16.12 16.12
N GLY A 269 1.54 15.89 15.56
CA GLY A 269 0.64 14.91 16.15
C GLY A 269 -0.49 14.50 15.23
N THR A 270 -1.04 13.33 15.54
CA THR A 270 -2.16 12.74 14.79
C THR A 270 -3.15 12.13 15.77
N ALA A 271 -4.43 12.36 15.54
CA ALA A 271 -5.52 11.66 16.20
C ALA A 271 -6.34 10.92 15.16
N ILE A 272 -6.54 9.63 15.37
CA ILE A 272 -7.26 8.73 14.48
C ILE A 272 -8.38 8.05 15.26
N PHE A 273 -9.56 8.04 14.68
CA PHE A 273 -10.71 7.28 15.15
C PHE A 273 -11.24 6.41 14.01
N THR A 274 -11.44 5.14 14.26
CA THR A 274 -12.08 4.21 13.34
C THR A 274 -13.14 3.41 14.08
N HIS A 275 -14.31 3.27 13.49
CA HIS A 275 -15.34 2.35 13.96
C HIS A 275 -15.84 1.51 12.79
N ALA A 276 -15.79 0.20 12.95
CA ALA A 276 -16.22 -0.77 11.96
C ALA A 276 -17.28 -1.68 12.59
N ARG A 277 -18.41 -1.90 11.91
CA ARG A 277 -19.42 -2.84 12.35
C ARG A 277 -20.27 -3.39 11.23
N ARG A 278 -20.83 -4.56 11.48
CA ARG A 278 -21.95 -5.12 10.73
C ARG A 278 -23.26 -4.48 11.26
N LEU A 279 -24.02 -3.82 10.40
CA LEU A 279 -25.29 -3.18 10.72
C LEU A 279 -26.46 -4.15 10.59
N SER A 280 -26.35 -5.14 9.68
CA SER A 280 -27.25 -6.26 9.51
C SER A 280 -26.48 -7.41 8.82
N ASP A 281 -27.12 -8.57 8.62
CA ASP A 281 -26.51 -9.70 7.90
C ASP A 281 -26.06 -9.34 6.47
N ARG A 282 -26.67 -8.31 5.88
CA ARG A 282 -26.42 -7.87 4.50
C ARG A 282 -25.70 -6.54 4.37
N LEU A 283 -25.60 -5.77 5.44
CA LEU A 283 -25.01 -4.42 5.42
C LEU A 283 -23.97 -4.26 6.52
N GLY A 284 -22.82 -3.79 6.16
CA GLY A 284 -21.77 -3.42 7.10
C GLY A 284 -20.91 -2.30 6.55
N GLY A 285 -20.06 -1.75 7.38
CA GLY A 285 -19.15 -0.69 6.96
C GLY A 285 -18.26 -0.20 8.09
N TRP A 286 -17.40 0.74 7.73
CA TRP A 286 -16.58 1.47 8.67
C TRP A 286 -16.61 2.97 8.38
N ILE A 287 -16.39 3.74 9.43
CA ILE A 287 -16.11 5.18 9.38
C ILE A 287 -14.73 5.42 9.96
N HIS A 288 -14.05 6.40 9.41
CA HIS A 288 -12.70 6.79 9.79
C HIS A 288 -12.57 8.30 9.82
N LEU A 289 -11.95 8.82 10.87
CA LEU A 289 -11.63 10.23 11.03
C LEU A 289 -10.16 10.37 11.37
N THR A 290 -9.45 11.29 10.72
CA THR A 290 -8.07 11.65 11.05
C THR A 290 -7.95 13.17 11.20
N TYR A 291 -7.30 13.58 12.26
CA TYR A 291 -6.74 14.92 12.41
C TYR A 291 -5.21 14.81 12.48
N LEU A 292 -4.52 15.62 11.70
CA LEU A 292 -3.06 15.73 11.73
C LEU A 292 -2.69 17.21 11.81
N ARG A 293 -1.76 17.51 12.71
CA ARG A 293 -1.05 18.79 12.74
C ARG A 293 0.45 18.53 12.84
N ASP A 294 1.19 19.18 11.97
CA ASP A 294 2.65 19.11 11.89
C ASP A 294 3.19 20.53 11.73
N THR A 295 4.05 20.96 12.64
CA THR A 295 4.66 22.29 12.58
C THR A 295 5.87 22.33 11.64
N GLY A 296 6.20 21.18 11.03
CA GLY A 296 7.29 21.04 10.08
C GLY A 296 8.69 21.17 10.70
N HIS A 297 9.69 20.74 9.96
CA HIS A 297 11.12 20.86 10.36
C HIS A 297 11.85 21.97 9.61
N LEU A 298 11.21 22.62 8.65
CA LEU A 298 11.67 23.76 7.88
C LEU A 298 10.74 24.95 8.12
N ASN A 299 11.23 26.16 7.89
CA ASN A 299 10.38 27.33 7.82
C ASN A 299 9.43 27.20 6.61
N PHE A 300 8.17 27.55 6.75
CA PHE A 300 7.13 27.31 5.72
C PHE A 300 6.97 25.80 5.33
N SER A 301 6.86 24.93 6.34
CA SER A 301 6.53 23.52 6.12
C SER A 301 5.45 23.01 7.07
N GLU A 302 4.62 23.89 7.62
CA GLU A 302 3.50 23.53 8.47
C GLU A 302 2.40 22.83 7.67
N ARG A 303 1.74 21.86 8.30
CA ARG A 303 0.65 21.11 7.70
C ARG A 303 -0.45 20.85 8.70
N THR A 304 -1.69 21.09 8.28
CA THR A 304 -2.88 20.67 9.00
C THR A 304 -3.80 19.91 8.04
N MET A 305 -4.31 18.75 8.48
CA MET A 305 -5.17 17.90 7.67
C MET A 305 -6.32 17.33 8.49
N LEU A 306 -7.50 17.34 7.89
CA LEU A 306 -8.69 16.63 8.36
C LEU A 306 -9.14 15.67 7.27
N GLN A 307 -9.36 14.41 7.65
CA GLN A 307 -9.87 13.40 6.73
C GLN A 307 -11.07 12.68 7.35
N GLY A 308 -12.10 12.49 6.54
CA GLY A 308 -13.24 11.65 6.87
C GLY A 308 -13.47 10.65 5.74
N TYR A 309 -13.52 9.35 6.08
CA TYR A 309 -13.73 8.27 5.13
C TYR A 309 -14.79 7.31 5.60
N THR A 310 -15.48 6.69 4.65
CA THR A 310 -16.43 5.60 4.92
C THR A 310 -16.34 4.56 3.81
N LYS A 311 -16.47 3.31 4.19
CA LYS A 311 -16.68 2.18 3.27
C LYS A 311 -17.95 1.45 3.70
N LEU A 312 -18.87 1.30 2.77
CA LEU A 312 -20.12 0.54 2.96
C LEU A 312 -20.08 -0.68 2.06
N ARG A 313 -20.51 -1.82 2.59
CA ARG A 313 -20.73 -3.05 1.82
C ARG A 313 -22.15 -3.53 2.05
N TRP A 314 -22.86 -3.69 0.97
CA TRP A 314 -24.21 -4.23 0.95
C TRP A 314 -24.27 -5.48 0.07
N GLN A 315 -24.90 -6.52 0.59
CA GLN A 315 -25.13 -7.81 -0.10
C GLN A 315 -26.62 -7.99 -0.37
N PRO A 316 -27.15 -7.44 -1.49
CA PRO A 316 -28.59 -7.49 -1.79
C PRO A 316 -29.12 -8.90 -1.98
N ALA A 317 -28.30 -9.81 -2.50
CA ALA A 317 -28.62 -11.20 -2.75
C ALA A 317 -27.37 -12.08 -2.63
N ALA A 318 -27.55 -13.39 -2.62
CA ALA A 318 -26.44 -14.34 -2.70
C ALA A 318 -25.63 -14.08 -4.00
N GLY A 319 -24.31 -14.05 -3.88
CA GLY A 319 -23.40 -13.75 -4.99
C GLY A 319 -23.36 -12.29 -5.45
N ALA A 320 -24.21 -11.39 -4.93
CA ALA A 320 -24.22 -9.97 -5.28
C ALA A 320 -23.66 -9.11 -4.15
N ARG A 321 -22.76 -8.17 -4.47
CA ARG A 321 -22.12 -7.27 -3.52
C ARG A 321 -21.97 -5.87 -4.10
N VAL A 322 -22.41 -4.88 -3.35
CA VAL A 322 -22.16 -3.46 -3.61
C VAL A 322 -21.16 -2.96 -2.57
N VAL A 323 -20.12 -2.28 -3.01
CA VAL A 323 -19.16 -1.60 -2.14
C VAL A 323 -19.11 -0.13 -2.56
N VAL A 324 -19.16 0.77 -1.60
CA VAL A 324 -18.98 2.20 -1.83
C VAL A 324 -17.93 2.72 -0.86
N LEU A 325 -16.80 3.16 -1.38
CA LEU A 325 -15.79 3.91 -0.64
C LEU A 325 -15.95 5.39 -0.96
N SER A 326 -16.08 6.23 0.06
CA SER A 326 -16.11 7.69 -0.10
C SER A 326 -15.22 8.36 0.94
N GLY A 327 -14.52 9.41 0.53
CA GLY A 327 -13.60 10.13 1.38
C GLY A 327 -13.55 11.61 1.08
N LEU A 328 -13.42 12.41 2.14
CA LEU A 328 -13.22 13.84 2.09
C LEU A 328 -11.94 14.18 2.85
N THR A 329 -11.02 14.89 2.19
CA THR A 329 -9.78 15.40 2.80
C THR A 329 -9.73 16.90 2.64
N TRP A 330 -9.66 17.61 3.76
CA TRP A 330 -9.32 19.02 3.81
C TRP A 330 -7.88 19.15 4.31
N ARG A 331 -7.09 20.00 3.65
CA ARG A 331 -5.70 20.24 4.02
C ARG A 331 -5.34 21.71 3.86
N ARG A 332 -4.61 22.23 4.83
CA ARG A 332 -3.82 23.46 4.73
C ARG A 332 -2.35 23.10 4.83
N ASN A 333 -1.56 23.61 3.92
CA ASN A 333 -0.17 23.21 3.77
C ASN A 333 0.67 24.40 3.32
N ASP A 334 1.71 24.67 4.09
CA ASP A 334 2.81 25.49 3.65
C ASP A 334 3.76 24.58 2.85
N SER A 335 4.07 24.96 1.62
CA SER A 335 4.87 24.13 0.72
C SER A 335 6.24 24.75 0.55
N PHE A 336 7.24 24.19 1.20
CA PHE A 336 8.64 24.51 0.98
C PHE A 336 9.07 23.98 -0.39
N LEU A 337 9.39 24.85 -1.33
CA LEU A 337 9.75 24.48 -2.70
C LEU A 337 11.26 24.28 -2.89
N TYR A 338 12.08 25.21 -2.40
CA TYR A 338 13.54 25.16 -2.46
C TYR A 338 14.15 26.11 -1.44
N TRP A 339 15.35 25.78 -1.00
CA TRP A 339 16.09 26.50 0.03
C TRP A 339 16.78 27.78 -0.47
N ASN A 340 17.28 28.59 0.47
CA ASN A 340 18.08 29.78 0.22
C ASN A 340 19.61 29.47 0.10
N GLY A 341 19.98 28.24 -0.22
CA GLY A 341 21.34 27.74 -0.28
C GLY A 341 21.78 26.97 0.98
N LEU A 342 22.99 26.39 0.95
CA LEU A 342 23.50 25.56 2.05
C LEU A 342 23.84 26.35 3.33
N ARG A 343 24.03 27.65 3.27
CA ARG A 343 24.22 28.45 4.46
C ARG A 343 22.93 28.72 5.20
N ASP A 344 21.81 28.69 4.47
CA ASP A 344 20.47 28.91 5.00
C ASP A 344 19.47 27.91 4.40
N PRO A 345 19.63 26.59 4.66
CA PRO A 345 18.84 25.57 4.03
C PRO A 345 17.47 25.36 4.68
N LEU A 346 17.20 26.06 5.78
CA LEU A 346 15.96 25.96 6.55
C LEU A 346 14.91 26.99 6.12
N ASN A 347 15.33 28.01 5.38
CA ASN A 347 14.44 29.04 4.83
C ASN A 347 14.25 28.85 3.33
N PRO A 348 13.05 29.19 2.80
CA PRO A 348 12.85 29.19 1.36
C PRO A 348 13.67 30.29 0.68
N GLY A 349 14.24 29.98 -0.46
CA GLY A 349 14.98 30.93 -1.29
C GLY A 349 14.08 31.85 -2.10
N SER A 350 14.69 32.76 -2.84
CA SER A 350 14.03 33.59 -3.84
C SER A 350 14.76 33.45 -5.18
N ILE A 351 13.99 33.40 -6.26
CA ILE A 351 14.52 33.39 -7.64
C ILE A 351 14.18 34.72 -8.28
N PRO A 352 15.18 35.50 -8.75
CA PRO A 352 14.91 36.70 -9.54
C PRO A 352 14.11 36.32 -10.79
N THR A 353 12.96 36.96 -10.99
CA THR A 353 12.15 36.82 -12.17
C THR A 353 12.31 38.03 -13.10
N THR A 354 11.97 37.87 -14.37
CA THR A 354 11.97 38.99 -15.34
C THR A 354 10.88 40.01 -15.03
N GLY A 355 10.03 39.78 -14.04
CA GLY A 355 9.02 40.72 -13.53
C GLY A 355 9.47 41.45 -12.27
N ALA A 356 8.66 42.37 -11.78
CA ALA A 356 8.96 43.27 -10.66
C ALA A 356 9.00 42.58 -9.28
N ARG A 357 8.87 41.25 -9.17
CA ARG A 357 8.87 40.47 -7.93
C ARG A 357 9.76 39.26 -8.06
N ASP A 358 10.52 38.95 -7.02
CA ASP A 358 11.25 37.71 -6.90
C ASP A 358 10.29 36.54 -6.64
N ALA A 359 10.54 35.39 -7.29
CA ALA A 359 9.79 34.17 -7.01
C ALA A 359 10.24 33.61 -5.65
N VAL A 360 9.30 33.36 -4.76
CA VAL A 360 9.55 32.85 -3.43
C VAL A 360 9.55 31.32 -3.44
N GLY A 361 10.53 30.70 -2.78
CA GLY A 361 10.67 29.24 -2.65
C GLY A 361 9.66 28.58 -1.69
N ALA A 362 8.53 29.21 -1.44
CA ALA A 362 7.43 28.69 -0.63
C ALA A 362 6.06 29.11 -1.18
N ASN A 363 5.04 28.30 -0.90
CA ASN A 363 3.67 28.56 -1.31
C ASN A 363 2.68 27.97 -0.31
N ASP A 364 1.77 28.80 0.20
CA ASP A 364 0.74 28.40 1.12
C ASP A 364 -0.55 28.05 0.37
N THR A 365 -1.07 26.87 0.64
CA THR A 365 -2.24 26.37 -0.06
C THR A 365 -3.26 25.74 0.88
N GLN A 366 -4.53 25.82 0.46
CA GLN A 366 -5.63 25.04 1.00
C GLN A 366 -6.18 24.13 -0.09
N SER A 367 -6.34 22.84 0.20
CA SER A 367 -7.01 21.91 -0.71
C SER A 367 -8.19 21.22 -0.07
N LEU A 368 -9.20 20.94 -0.91
CA LEU A 368 -10.31 20.05 -0.61
C LEU A 368 -10.32 18.96 -1.67
N GLN A 369 -10.31 17.71 -1.22
CA GLN A 369 -10.30 16.54 -2.09
C GLN A 369 -11.47 15.64 -1.71
N TRP A 370 -12.22 15.20 -2.70
CA TRP A 370 -13.31 14.25 -2.51
C TRP A 370 -13.17 13.08 -3.46
N THR A 371 -13.34 11.87 -2.92
CA THR A 371 -13.32 10.62 -3.67
C THR A 371 -14.60 9.85 -3.48
N LEU A 372 -15.05 9.18 -4.55
CA LEU A 372 -16.17 8.25 -4.53
C LEU A 372 -15.86 7.08 -5.46
N LEU A 373 -15.82 5.86 -4.90
CA LEU A 373 -15.53 4.61 -5.60
C LEU A 373 -16.65 3.62 -5.37
N PRO A 374 -17.74 3.64 -6.15
CA PRO A 374 -18.78 2.62 -6.13
C PRO A 374 -18.34 1.41 -6.96
N ALA A 375 -18.60 0.20 -6.46
CA ALA A 375 -18.38 -1.05 -7.16
C ALA A 375 -19.53 -2.03 -6.90
N PHE A 376 -20.01 -2.67 -7.95
CA PHE A 376 -20.97 -3.77 -7.90
C PHE A 376 -20.28 -5.02 -8.44
N THR A 377 -20.26 -6.07 -7.65
CA THR A 377 -19.76 -7.40 -8.07
C THR A 377 -20.90 -8.41 -7.99
N HIS A 378 -21.03 -9.21 -9.00
CA HIS A 378 -22.01 -10.31 -9.02
C HIS A 378 -21.35 -11.60 -9.54
N ALA A 379 -21.56 -12.67 -8.81
CA ALA A 379 -21.13 -14.04 -9.13
C ALA A 379 -22.37 -14.91 -9.34
N PRO A 380 -22.89 -15.03 -10.59
CA PRO A 380 -24.05 -15.87 -10.88
C PRO A 380 -23.76 -17.36 -10.73
N GLY A 381 -22.50 -17.75 -10.62
CA GLY A 381 -22.05 -19.14 -10.42
C GLY A 381 -20.63 -19.17 -9.85
N HIS A 382 -20.10 -20.38 -9.64
CA HIS A 382 -18.77 -20.56 -9.03
C HIS A 382 -17.60 -20.22 -9.96
N SER A 383 -17.81 -20.26 -11.28
CA SER A 383 -16.76 -20.10 -12.29
C SER A 383 -16.77 -18.76 -13.01
N PHE A 384 -17.78 -17.92 -12.77
CA PHE A 384 -17.93 -16.65 -13.46
C PHE A 384 -18.39 -15.56 -12.51
N PHE A 385 -17.75 -14.41 -12.56
CA PHE A 385 -18.20 -13.20 -11.90
C PHE A 385 -17.88 -11.96 -12.74
N TYR A 386 -18.59 -10.88 -12.48
CA TYR A 386 -18.29 -9.59 -13.08
C TYR A 386 -18.33 -8.47 -12.05
N THR A 387 -17.54 -7.45 -12.30
CA THR A 387 -17.50 -6.24 -11.49
C THR A 387 -17.72 -5.03 -12.38
N ILE A 388 -18.68 -4.19 -12.01
CA ILE A 388 -18.90 -2.86 -12.58
C ILE A 388 -18.50 -1.86 -11.50
N GLY A 389 -17.63 -0.94 -11.84
CA GLY A 389 -17.20 0.07 -10.88
C GLY A 389 -17.05 1.44 -11.50
N GLY A 390 -17.17 2.44 -10.67
CA GLY A 390 -16.99 3.83 -11.01
C GLY A 390 -15.96 4.52 -10.12
N ARG A 391 -15.48 5.66 -10.58
CA ARG A 391 -14.63 6.54 -9.79
C ARG A 391 -14.97 7.99 -10.04
N LEU A 392 -14.91 8.78 -8.98
CA LEU A 392 -14.90 10.24 -9.04
C LEU A 392 -13.85 10.73 -8.04
N TYR A 393 -12.94 11.55 -8.52
CA TYR A 393 -12.00 12.30 -7.71
C TYR A 393 -12.09 13.77 -8.05
N VAL A 394 -12.39 14.59 -7.07
CA VAL A 394 -12.48 16.06 -7.18
C VAL A 394 -11.37 16.67 -6.35
N LEU A 395 -10.61 17.58 -6.95
CA LEU A 395 -9.59 18.38 -6.30
C LEU A 395 -9.93 19.86 -6.47
N ALA A 396 -10.07 20.59 -5.36
CA ALA A 396 -10.09 22.05 -5.33
C ALA A 396 -8.88 22.54 -4.51
N LEU A 397 -7.97 23.24 -5.16
CA LEU A 397 -6.76 23.81 -4.56
C LEU A 397 -6.77 25.31 -4.70
N ARG A 398 -6.53 26.03 -3.60
CA ARG A 398 -6.52 27.48 -3.53
C ARG A 398 -5.20 27.96 -2.88
N PRO A 399 -4.49 28.89 -3.50
CA PRO A 399 -3.45 29.64 -2.81
C PRO A 399 -4.05 30.46 -1.65
N LEU A 400 -3.26 30.72 -0.61
CA LEU A 400 -3.64 31.62 0.48
C LEU A 400 -3.13 33.05 0.19
N ASP A 401 -3.78 34.05 0.78
CA ASP A 401 -3.29 35.41 0.82
C ASP A 401 -2.34 35.63 2.02
N GLU A 402 -1.77 36.81 2.16
CA GLU A 402 -0.84 37.16 3.27
C GLU A 402 -1.49 37.05 4.65
N GLN A 403 -2.82 37.09 4.73
CA GLN A 403 -3.59 36.90 5.97
C GLN A 403 -3.98 35.42 6.17
N GLY A 404 -3.50 34.49 5.33
CA GLY A 404 -3.81 33.08 5.39
C GLY A 404 -5.24 32.71 4.99
N ARG A 405 -5.95 33.57 4.25
CA ARG A 405 -7.29 33.32 3.73
C ARG A 405 -7.23 32.72 2.31
N PRO A 406 -8.07 31.74 1.98
CA PRO A 406 -8.05 31.15 0.63
C PRO A 406 -8.50 32.16 -0.43
N LYS A 407 -7.67 32.36 -1.45
CA LYS A 407 -7.99 33.18 -2.63
C LYS A 407 -9.16 32.56 -3.39
N PRO A 408 -9.86 33.31 -4.25
CA PRO A 408 -10.92 32.77 -5.12
C PRO A 408 -10.43 31.57 -5.93
N LEU A 409 -11.30 30.59 -6.20
CA LEU A 409 -10.94 29.37 -6.93
C LEU A 409 -10.45 29.66 -8.37
N SER A 410 -10.82 30.83 -8.95
CA SER A 410 -10.29 31.30 -10.24
C SER A 410 -8.76 31.51 -10.23
N LYS A 411 -8.15 31.74 -9.07
CA LYS A 411 -6.71 31.87 -8.84
C LYS A 411 -6.04 30.57 -8.40
N GLY A 412 -6.79 29.46 -8.39
CA GLY A 412 -6.32 28.14 -7.99
C GLY A 412 -6.57 27.10 -9.07
N THR A 413 -6.70 25.85 -8.63
CA THR A 413 -6.95 24.69 -9.49
C THR A 413 -8.25 23.99 -9.09
N LEU A 414 -9.07 23.66 -10.08
CA LEU A 414 -10.22 22.78 -9.94
C LEU A 414 -10.08 21.64 -10.94
N GLY A 415 -9.97 20.42 -10.44
CA GLY A 415 -9.78 19.24 -11.26
C GLY A 415 -10.76 18.13 -10.93
N PHE A 416 -11.13 17.39 -11.95
CA PHE A 416 -12.01 16.22 -11.91
C PHE A 416 -11.32 15.06 -12.62
N ARG A 417 -11.33 13.89 -12.00
CA ARG A 417 -11.02 12.61 -12.66
C ARG A 417 -12.20 11.69 -12.41
N TYR A 418 -12.83 11.23 -13.47
CA TYR A 418 -14.04 10.41 -13.38
C TYR A 418 -14.05 9.35 -14.47
N GLY A 419 -14.77 8.27 -14.22
CA GLY A 419 -14.86 7.17 -15.17
C GLY A 419 -15.49 5.93 -14.57
N GLY A 420 -15.51 4.89 -15.39
CA GLY A 420 -16.03 3.59 -15.02
C GLY A 420 -15.29 2.45 -15.70
N GLN A 421 -15.40 1.27 -15.10
CA GLN A 421 -14.84 0.05 -15.65
C GLN A 421 -15.79 -1.12 -15.47
N LEU A 422 -15.75 -2.03 -16.44
CA LEU A 422 -16.35 -3.36 -16.40
C LEU A 422 -15.23 -4.38 -16.44
N GLN A 423 -15.29 -5.39 -15.57
CA GLN A 423 -14.40 -6.54 -15.59
C GLN A 423 -15.23 -7.81 -15.50
N LEU A 424 -14.91 -8.79 -16.34
CA LEU A 424 -15.49 -10.10 -16.41
C LEU A 424 -14.39 -11.13 -16.11
N ASP A 425 -14.60 -11.97 -15.11
CA ASP A 425 -13.66 -13.02 -14.73
C ASP A 425 -14.35 -14.38 -14.87
N TRP A 426 -13.71 -15.26 -15.63
CA TRP A 426 -14.23 -16.57 -15.96
C TRP A 426 -13.18 -17.65 -15.75
N GLN A 427 -13.55 -18.70 -15.03
CA GLN A 427 -12.74 -19.90 -14.82
C GLN A 427 -13.39 -21.09 -15.53
N PRO A 428 -13.15 -21.28 -16.85
CA PRO A 428 -13.78 -22.35 -17.62
C PRO A 428 -13.33 -23.75 -17.21
N ALA A 429 -12.14 -23.88 -16.62
CA ALA A 429 -11.60 -25.14 -16.12
C ALA A 429 -10.63 -24.87 -14.96
N GLU A 430 -10.32 -25.90 -14.20
CA GLU A 430 -9.28 -25.81 -13.18
C GLU A 430 -7.93 -25.40 -13.79
N GLY A 431 -7.27 -24.39 -13.20
CA GLY A 431 -6.02 -23.85 -13.68
C GLY A 431 -6.11 -22.94 -14.89
N ARG A 432 -7.29 -22.71 -15.49
CA ARG A 432 -7.52 -21.79 -16.59
C ARG A 432 -8.38 -20.61 -16.16
N TYR A 433 -7.90 -19.41 -16.40
CA TYR A 433 -8.58 -18.15 -16.03
C TYR A 433 -8.59 -17.20 -17.21
N LEU A 434 -9.73 -16.57 -17.44
CA LEU A 434 -9.92 -15.53 -18.45
C LEU A 434 -10.46 -14.28 -17.76
N THR A 435 -9.81 -13.15 -17.99
CA THR A 435 -10.27 -11.84 -17.54
C THR A 435 -10.43 -10.94 -18.75
N PHE A 436 -11.58 -10.32 -18.91
CA PHE A 436 -11.86 -9.31 -19.93
C PHE A 436 -12.35 -8.05 -19.25
N GLY A 437 -12.12 -6.91 -19.90
CA GLY A 437 -12.65 -5.67 -19.36
C GLY A 437 -12.64 -4.53 -20.34
N ALA A 438 -13.39 -3.50 -19.96
CA ALA A 438 -13.46 -2.22 -20.64
C ALA A 438 -13.46 -1.08 -19.62
N SER A 439 -12.88 0.05 -19.97
CA SER A 439 -12.92 1.26 -19.16
C SER A 439 -13.13 2.49 -20.03
N ALA A 440 -13.83 3.49 -19.45
CA ALA A 440 -13.96 4.82 -20.02
C ALA A 440 -13.70 5.84 -18.92
N ASP A 441 -12.75 6.71 -19.12
CA ASP A 441 -12.22 7.62 -18.12
C ASP A 441 -11.98 9.02 -18.72
N ALA A 442 -12.04 10.05 -17.89
CA ALA A 442 -11.68 11.39 -18.29
C ALA A 442 -11.06 12.19 -17.14
N VAL A 443 -10.15 13.06 -17.49
CA VAL A 443 -9.65 14.15 -16.66
C VAL A 443 -10.19 15.46 -17.22
N ALA A 444 -10.64 16.36 -16.36
CA ALA A 444 -11.00 17.73 -16.72
C ALA A 444 -10.45 18.68 -15.66
N THR A 445 -9.55 19.58 -16.03
CA THR A 445 -8.87 20.47 -15.09
C THR A 445 -8.80 21.89 -15.59
N ARG A 446 -9.11 22.82 -14.70
CA ARG A 446 -8.86 24.24 -14.83
C ARG A 446 -7.84 24.66 -13.79
N SER A 447 -6.81 25.40 -14.19
CA SER A 447 -5.81 25.97 -13.30
C SER A 447 -5.45 27.38 -13.74
N SER A 448 -5.09 28.25 -12.78
CA SER A 448 -4.51 29.56 -13.08
C SER A 448 -3.16 29.48 -13.77
N PHE A 449 -2.54 28.30 -13.76
CA PHE A 449 -1.25 28.02 -14.45
C PHE A 449 -1.42 27.52 -15.89
N PHE A 450 -2.65 27.36 -16.38
CA PHE A 450 -2.89 26.92 -17.76
C PHE A 450 -3.38 28.10 -18.58
N PRO A 451 -2.70 28.45 -19.68
CA PRO A 451 -3.17 29.51 -20.56
C PRO A 451 -4.56 29.19 -21.09
N SER A 452 -5.39 30.22 -21.15
CA SER A 452 -6.72 30.09 -21.74
C SER A 452 -6.58 30.10 -23.26
N GLU A 453 -6.89 28.98 -23.92
CA GLU A 453 -7.06 28.93 -25.38
C GLU A 453 -8.53 28.81 -25.69
N ASP A 454 -8.98 29.52 -26.69
CA ASP A 454 -10.37 29.49 -27.25
C ASP A 454 -11.49 29.76 -26.23
N GLY A 455 -11.20 30.47 -25.14
CA GLY A 455 -12.15 30.82 -24.08
C GLY A 455 -12.65 29.65 -23.23
N HIS A 456 -12.11 28.43 -23.40
CA HIS A 456 -12.45 27.26 -22.59
C HIS A 456 -11.60 27.18 -21.31
N PRO A 457 -12.24 27.24 -20.12
CA PRO A 457 -11.51 27.25 -18.86
C PRO A 457 -10.95 25.88 -18.46
N PHE A 458 -11.44 24.78 -19.06
CA PHE A 458 -11.04 23.41 -18.72
C PHE A 458 -10.24 22.76 -19.84
N ARG A 459 -9.15 22.10 -19.45
CA ARG A 459 -8.41 21.14 -20.29
C ARG A 459 -8.94 19.75 -19.99
N SER A 460 -9.35 19.02 -21.03
CA SER A 460 -9.91 17.67 -20.88
C SER A 460 -9.08 16.64 -21.61
N GLN A 461 -9.04 15.43 -21.04
CA GLN A 461 -8.36 14.27 -21.64
C GLN A 461 -9.20 13.02 -21.41
N PRO A 462 -10.12 12.67 -22.32
CA PRO A 462 -10.85 11.42 -22.30
C PRO A 462 -9.99 10.25 -22.79
N GLU A 463 -10.27 9.06 -22.22
CA GLU A 463 -9.61 7.79 -22.52
C GLU A 463 -10.65 6.68 -22.54
N VAL A 464 -10.53 5.74 -23.49
CA VAL A 464 -11.30 4.49 -23.50
C VAL A 464 -10.36 3.33 -23.75
N ALA A 465 -10.64 2.17 -23.14
CA ALA A 465 -9.82 1.01 -23.32
C ALA A 465 -10.61 -0.30 -23.23
N VAL A 466 -10.08 -1.32 -23.90
CA VAL A 466 -10.50 -2.72 -23.75
C VAL A 466 -9.28 -3.59 -23.48
N PHE A 467 -9.42 -4.61 -22.63
CA PHE A 467 -8.32 -5.50 -22.29
C PHE A 467 -8.80 -6.94 -22.11
N GLY A 468 -7.87 -7.87 -22.33
CA GLY A 468 -8.07 -9.27 -22.06
C GLY A 468 -6.81 -9.92 -21.52
N GLN A 469 -6.98 -10.88 -20.62
CA GLN A 469 -5.91 -11.69 -20.06
C GLN A 469 -6.35 -13.16 -20.05
N TRP A 470 -5.44 -14.01 -20.38
CA TRP A 470 -5.55 -15.45 -20.29
C TRP A 470 -4.42 -16.00 -19.41
N GLU A 471 -4.79 -16.89 -18.49
CA GLU A 471 -3.86 -17.63 -17.63
C GLU A 471 -4.17 -19.11 -17.73
N GLU A 472 -3.12 -19.91 -17.88
CA GLU A 472 -3.23 -21.38 -18.03
C GLU A 472 -2.15 -22.09 -17.23
N ALA A 473 -2.56 -23.04 -16.41
CA ALA A 473 -1.69 -24.06 -15.87
C ALA A 473 -1.50 -25.17 -16.92
N LEU A 474 -0.46 -25.06 -17.74
CA LEU A 474 -0.14 -26.06 -18.79
C LEU A 474 0.15 -27.44 -18.20
N THR A 475 0.80 -27.45 -17.04
CA THR A 475 1.08 -28.62 -16.22
C THR A 475 1.09 -28.23 -14.74
N ALA A 476 1.27 -29.16 -13.83
CA ALA A 476 1.47 -28.87 -12.40
C ALA A 476 2.69 -27.95 -12.14
N ARG A 477 3.63 -27.85 -13.07
CA ARG A 477 4.88 -27.06 -12.92
C ARG A 477 4.93 -25.81 -13.80
N TRP A 478 4.19 -25.74 -14.89
CA TRP A 478 4.25 -24.66 -15.86
C TRP A 478 2.94 -23.89 -15.89
N ARG A 479 3.03 -22.58 -15.71
CA ARG A 479 1.93 -21.65 -15.89
C ARG A 479 2.33 -20.57 -16.90
N LEU A 480 1.41 -20.29 -17.82
CA LEU A 480 1.56 -19.26 -18.85
C LEU A 480 0.49 -18.18 -18.62
N THR A 481 0.86 -16.92 -18.78
CA THR A 481 -0.06 -15.79 -18.80
C THR A 481 0.17 -14.98 -20.06
N GLY A 482 -0.89 -14.67 -20.80
CA GLY A 482 -0.90 -13.74 -21.93
C GLY A 482 -1.92 -12.64 -21.67
N GLY A 483 -1.59 -11.42 -22.05
CA GLY A 483 -2.49 -10.29 -21.91
C GLY A 483 -2.32 -9.29 -23.04
N LEU A 484 -3.42 -8.64 -23.40
CA LEU A 484 -3.47 -7.61 -24.43
C LEU A 484 -4.41 -6.50 -23.99
N ARG A 485 -3.98 -5.25 -24.19
CA ARG A 485 -4.81 -4.08 -23.95
C ARG A 485 -4.73 -3.13 -25.14
N PHE A 486 -5.86 -2.61 -25.55
CA PHE A 486 -6.01 -1.55 -26.53
C PHE A 486 -6.57 -0.31 -25.84
N ASP A 487 -5.85 0.80 -25.98
CA ASP A 487 -6.22 2.11 -25.45
C ASP A 487 -6.40 3.11 -26.58
N ALA A 488 -7.40 3.98 -26.47
CA ALA A 488 -7.57 5.16 -27.26
C ALA A 488 -7.80 6.36 -26.35
N TYR A 489 -7.04 7.44 -26.53
CA TYR A 489 -7.11 8.64 -25.73
C TYR A 489 -6.96 9.89 -26.59
N GLN A 490 -7.61 10.95 -26.15
CA GLN A 490 -7.60 12.23 -26.85
C GLN A 490 -6.46 13.11 -26.28
N ILE A 491 -5.56 13.56 -27.12
CA ILE A 491 -4.51 14.52 -26.76
C ILE A 491 -4.95 15.95 -27.03
N ARG A 492 -5.64 16.18 -28.14
CA ARG A 492 -6.24 17.46 -28.52
C ARG A 492 -7.68 17.21 -28.97
N ALA A 493 -8.49 18.23 -29.03
CA ALA A 493 -9.91 18.12 -29.40
C ALA A 493 -10.14 17.36 -30.72
N ASP A 494 -9.21 17.48 -31.67
CA ASP A 494 -9.24 16.90 -33.01
C ASP A 494 -8.38 15.63 -33.16
N ARG A 495 -7.64 15.20 -32.10
CA ARG A 495 -6.63 14.13 -32.25
C ARG A 495 -6.74 13.03 -31.19
N TRP A 496 -7.09 11.84 -31.66
CA TRP A 496 -7.01 10.59 -30.89
C TRP A 496 -5.72 9.83 -31.21
N ILE A 497 -5.14 9.23 -30.18
CA ILE A 497 -4.00 8.32 -30.30
C ILE A 497 -4.39 6.97 -29.73
N THR A 498 -3.95 5.91 -30.40
CA THR A 498 -4.19 4.53 -29.98
C THR A 498 -2.90 3.84 -29.57
N ARG A 499 -3.00 2.92 -28.62
CA ARG A 499 -1.89 2.07 -28.18
C ARG A 499 -2.35 0.64 -27.97
N LEU A 500 -1.47 -0.30 -28.38
CA LEU A 500 -1.61 -1.71 -28.11
C LEU A 500 -0.49 -2.15 -27.15
N SER A 501 -0.85 -2.76 -26.04
CA SER A 501 0.06 -3.15 -24.97
C SER A 501 -0.04 -4.67 -24.73
N PRO A 502 0.76 -5.50 -25.40
CA PRO A 502 0.87 -6.92 -25.10
C PRO A 502 1.75 -7.16 -23.86
N ARG A 503 1.47 -8.29 -23.19
CA ARG A 503 2.35 -8.87 -22.15
C ARG A 503 2.31 -10.39 -22.21
N THR A 504 3.41 -11.00 -21.78
CA THR A 504 3.48 -12.45 -21.58
C THR A 504 4.34 -12.77 -20.37
N ASN A 505 3.92 -13.77 -19.60
CA ASN A 505 4.70 -14.23 -18.46
C ASN A 505 4.66 -15.75 -18.42
N VAL A 506 5.77 -16.33 -17.98
CA VAL A 506 5.92 -17.76 -17.75
C VAL A 506 6.38 -17.99 -16.33
N LEU A 507 5.79 -18.95 -15.66
CA LEU A 507 6.17 -19.38 -14.33
C LEU A 507 6.47 -20.88 -14.38
N PHE A 508 7.60 -21.27 -13.79
CA PHE A 508 8.04 -22.65 -13.69
C PHE A 508 8.35 -23.00 -12.24
N GLN A 509 7.61 -23.94 -11.68
CA GLN A 509 7.86 -24.52 -10.37
C GLN A 509 8.91 -25.64 -10.50
N ALA A 510 10.16 -25.33 -10.25
CA ALA A 510 11.27 -26.28 -10.39
C ALA A 510 11.21 -27.40 -9.36
N ARG A 511 10.86 -27.04 -8.11
CA ARG A 511 10.57 -27.95 -6.99
C ARG A 511 9.69 -27.24 -5.96
N PRO A 512 9.10 -27.94 -4.98
CA PRO A 512 8.41 -27.30 -3.89
C PRO A 512 9.27 -26.19 -3.26
N GLY A 513 8.73 -24.98 -3.12
CA GLY A 513 9.42 -23.81 -2.60
C GLY A 513 10.38 -23.10 -3.57
N LEU A 514 10.65 -23.61 -4.79
CA LEU A 514 11.49 -22.93 -5.78
C LEU A 514 10.72 -22.67 -7.08
N THR A 515 10.46 -21.41 -7.37
CA THR A 515 9.75 -20.94 -8.56
C THR A 515 10.65 -20.02 -9.37
N LEU A 516 10.72 -20.25 -10.68
CA LEU A 516 11.35 -19.38 -11.66
C LEU A 516 10.26 -18.66 -12.47
N HIS A 517 10.52 -17.43 -12.87
CA HIS A 517 9.60 -16.72 -13.75
C HIS A 517 10.35 -15.90 -14.80
N ALA A 518 9.70 -15.70 -15.93
CA ALA A 518 10.11 -14.75 -16.94
C ALA A 518 8.91 -13.90 -17.35
N ALA A 519 9.13 -12.61 -17.56
CA ALA A 519 8.10 -11.65 -17.91
C ALA A 519 8.56 -10.74 -19.03
N PHE A 520 7.65 -10.44 -19.95
CA PHE A 520 7.79 -9.46 -21.02
C PHE A 520 6.53 -8.58 -21.04
N GLY A 521 6.69 -7.27 -21.25
CA GLY A 521 5.57 -6.37 -21.40
C GLY A 521 5.92 -5.05 -22.04
N LEU A 522 4.95 -4.48 -22.75
CA LEU A 522 4.99 -3.11 -23.22
C LEU A 522 4.26 -2.20 -22.24
N GLY A 523 4.81 -1.01 -22.04
CA GLY A 523 4.20 0.04 -21.24
C GLY A 523 4.08 1.33 -22.05
N PHE A 524 3.13 2.17 -21.67
CA PHE A 524 3.02 3.53 -22.19
C PHE A 524 2.48 4.48 -21.11
N ARG A 525 2.73 5.78 -21.30
CA ARG A 525 2.13 6.86 -20.52
C ARG A 525 1.82 8.06 -21.42
N VAL A 526 0.63 8.57 -21.29
CA VAL A 526 0.22 9.81 -21.93
C VAL A 526 0.67 10.96 -21.03
N PRO A 527 1.34 11.99 -21.56
CA PRO A 527 1.64 13.20 -20.79
C PRO A 527 0.37 13.85 -20.25
N GLY A 528 0.39 14.19 -18.96
CA GLY A 528 -0.75 14.81 -18.30
C GLY A 528 -1.03 16.23 -18.74
N VAL A 529 -2.18 16.75 -18.29
CA VAL A 529 -2.59 18.12 -18.61
C VAL A 529 -1.55 19.14 -18.13
N ALA A 530 -1.02 18.99 -16.91
CA ALA A 530 0.02 19.90 -16.40
C ALA A 530 1.30 19.86 -17.23
N GLU A 531 1.82 18.67 -17.55
CA GLU A 531 3.06 18.58 -18.35
C GLU A 531 2.99 19.27 -19.69
N ARG A 532 1.78 19.29 -20.29
CA ARG A 532 1.55 19.90 -21.61
C ARG A 532 1.23 21.40 -21.57
N TYR A 533 0.52 21.84 -20.53
CA TYR A 533 -0.11 23.17 -20.53
C TYR A 533 0.36 24.07 -19.38
N ILE A 534 1.22 23.61 -18.46
CA ILE A 534 1.71 24.47 -17.37
C ILE A 534 2.53 25.62 -17.95
N GLU A 535 2.15 26.83 -17.55
CA GLU A 535 2.88 28.05 -17.84
C GLU A 535 2.94 28.88 -16.55
N ASN A 536 4.13 29.16 -16.10
CA ASN A 536 4.35 29.88 -14.86
C ASN A 536 5.58 30.79 -14.99
N GLN A 537 5.41 32.06 -14.59
CA GLN A 537 6.47 33.04 -14.50
C GLN A 537 6.64 33.58 -13.08
N GLU A 538 5.72 33.23 -12.16
CA GLU A 538 5.67 33.80 -10.80
C GLU A 538 6.58 33.08 -9.81
N PHE A 539 6.67 31.72 -9.89
CA PHE A 539 7.42 30.91 -8.93
C PHE A 539 8.68 30.27 -9.53
N PHE A 540 8.58 29.87 -10.79
CA PHE A 540 9.63 29.21 -11.53
C PHE A 540 9.32 29.33 -13.03
N PRO A 541 10.25 29.80 -13.87
CA PRO A 541 9.94 30.03 -15.27
C PRO A 541 9.72 28.69 -16.00
N ILE A 542 8.47 28.36 -16.29
CA ILE A 542 8.05 27.17 -17.03
C ILE A 542 7.21 27.63 -18.22
N VAL A 543 7.44 27.04 -19.38
CA VAL A 543 6.64 27.26 -20.60
C VAL A 543 5.98 25.95 -21.06
N ALA A 544 4.76 26.10 -21.59
CA ALA A 544 3.96 24.99 -22.08
C ALA A 544 4.61 24.26 -23.27
N ASN A 545 4.31 22.95 -23.38
CA ASN A 545 4.62 22.13 -24.56
C ASN A 545 3.44 21.21 -24.91
N PRO A 546 2.46 21.72 -25.66
CA PRO A 546 1.29 20.92 -26.07
C PRO A 546 1.63 19.74 -26.99
N ASP A 547 2.82 19.73 -27.61
CA ASP A 547 3.25 18.73 -28.59
C ASP A 547 3.96 17.52 -27.98
N LEU A 548 3.95 17.36 -26.67
CA LEU A 548 4.49 16.19 -25.98
C LEU A 548 3.91 14.89 -26.53
N ARG A 549 4.78 13.95 -26.84
CA ARG A 549 4.43 12.62 -27.31
C ARG A 549 4.31 11.66 -26.12
N PRO A 550 3.47 10.61 -26.23
CA PRO A 550 3.41 9.56 -25.23
C PRO A 550 4.73 8.84 -25.04
N GLU A 551 5.10 8.61 -23.80
CA GLU A 551 6.21 7.76 -23.41
C GLU A 551 5.89 6.29 -23.68
N THR A 552 6.88 5.50 -24.05
CA THR A 552 6.73 4.06 -24.21
C THR A 552 7.88 3.31 -23.55
N SER A 553 7.60 2.08 -23.10
CA SER A 553 8.63 1.18 -22.58
C SER A 553 8.47 -0.25 -23.09
N THR A 554 9.60 -0.95 -23.16
CA THR A 554 9.67 -2.40 -23.39
C THR A 554 10.46 -2.99 -22.24
N GLY A 555 9.82 -3.83 -21.46
CA GLY A 555 10.40 -4.42 -20.26
C GLY A 555 10.54 -5.93 -20.35
N TYR A 556 11.65 -6.43 -19.79
CA TYR A 556 11.99 -7.84 -19.64
C TYR A 556 12.41 -8.10 -18.20
N GLU A 557 12.01 -9.24 -17.68
CA GLU A 557 12.40 -9.70 -16.36
C GLU A 557 12.60 -11.21 -16.35
N VAL A 558 13.63 -11.67 -15.63
CA VAL A 558 13.80 -13.07 -15.24
C VAL A 558 14.07 -13.07 -13.75
N GLY A 559 13.35 -13.93 -13.03
CA GLY A 559 13.50 -13.98 -11.58
C GLY A 559 13.28 -15.36 -11.01
N LEU A 560 13.68 -15.48 -9.74
CA LEU A 560 13.44 -16.67 -8.94
C LEU A 560 12.85 -16.25 -7.59
N ARG A 561 12.04 -17.16 -7.03
CA ARG A 561 11.53 -17.09 -5.67
C ARG A 561 11.81 -18.40 -4.99
N TYR A 562 12.37 -18.31 -3.79
CA TYR A 562 12.69 -19.47 -2.98
C TYR A 562 12.07 -19.33 -1.60
N ARG A 563 11.32 -20.34 -1.18
CA ARG A 563 10.79 -20.48 0.16
C ARG A 563 11.37 -21.74 0.80
N TYR A 564 11.91 -21.58 1.99
CA TYR A 564 12.41 -22.67 2.80
C TYR A 564 11.83 -22.61 4.20
N ARG A 565 11.38 -23.74 4.71
CA ARG A 565 10.88 -23.88 6.09
C ARG A 565 11.62 -25.04 6.77
N ALA A 566 12.18 -24.78 7.94
CA ALA A 566 12.82 -25.77 8.82
C ALA A 566 11.99 -25.91 10.10
N GLY A 567 10.81 -26.53 9.97
CA GLY A 567 9.86 -26.66 11.07
C GLY A 567 9.47 -25.32 11.68
N LEU A 568 9.39 -25.23 13.01
CA LEU A 568 9.12 -23.97 13.75
C LEU A 568 10.36 -23.08 13.90
N LEU A 569 11.56 -23.56 13.55
CA LEU A 569 12.81 -22.85 13.86
C LEU A 569 13.18 -21.79 12.84
N ALA A 570 12.85 -21.98 11.56
CA ALA A 570 13.22 -21.03 10.52
C ALA A 570 12.25 -21.02 9.32
N GLU A 571 11.89 -19.84 8.87
CA GLU A 571 11.26 -19.60 7.57
C GLU A 571 12.09 -18.58 6.81
N LEU A 572 12.45 -18.89 5.58
CA LEU A 572 13.21 -18.03 4.67
C LEU A 572 12.42 -17.84 3.37
N ASN A 573 12.19 -16.60 2.98
CA ASN A 573 11.59 -16.25 1.70
C ASN A 573 12.58 -15.36 0.95
N GLY A 574 13.17 -15.86 -0.13
CA GLY A 574 14.12 -15.13 -0.96
C GLY A 574 13.58 -14.86 -2.34
N THR A 575 13.86 -13.69 -2.89
CA THR A 575 13.59 -13.35 -4.30
C THR A 575 14.84 -12.79 -4.93
N LEU A 576 15.02 -13.08 -6.22
CA LEU A 576 16.03 -12.45 -7.06
C LEU A 576 15.40 -12.15 -8.40
N ALA A 577 15.57 -10.94 -8.92
CA ALA A 577 15.10 -10.53 -10.23
C ALA A 577 16.18 -9.77 -10.98
N LEU A 578 16.40 -10.15 -12.23
CA LEU A 578 17.16 -9.39 -13.22
C LEU A 578 16.15 -8.73 -14.16
N PHE A 579 16.27 -7.44 -14.36
CA PHE A 579 15.33 -6.70 -15.18
C PHE A 579 16.06 -5.76 -16.15
N TRP A 580 15.38 -5.51 -17.26
CA TRP A 580 15.82 -4.62 -18.31
C TRP A 580 14.62 -3.90 -18.91
N THR A 581 14.66 -2.57 -18.98
CA THR A 581 13.60 -1.76 -19.59
C THR A 581 14.20 -0.71 -20.50
N ASP A 582 13.79 -0.73 -21.76
CA ASP A 582 14.08 0.31 -22.74
C ASP A 582 12.91 1.29 -22.82
N TYR A 583 13.22 2.58 -22.74
CA TYR A 583 12.27 3.67 -22.82
C TYR A 583 12.48 4.50 -24.07
N ARG A 584 11.39 5.01 -24.64
CA ARG A 584 11.39 5.99 -25.73
C ARG A 584 10.47 7.14 -25.39
N ASP A 585 10.86 8.34 -25.86
CA ASP A 585 10.09 9.57 -25.68
C ASP A 585 9.82 9.92 -24.20
N LEU A 586 10.73 9.57 -23.27
CA LEU A 586 10.62 9.94 -21.86
C LEU A 586 10.42 11.46 -21.71
N VAL A 587 9.42 11.87 -20.95
CA VAL A 587 9.13 13.28 -20.66
C VAL A 587 9.93 13.72 -19.45
N GLU A 588 10.82 14.67 -19.64
CA GLU A 588 11.65 15.24 -18.58
C GLU A 588 11.64 16.78 -18.69
N PRO A 589 11.68 17.50 -17.57
CA PRO A 589 11.86 18.96 -17.61
C PRO A 589 13.28 19.28 -18.05
N ARG A 590 13.43 20.21 -18.98
CA ARG A 590 14.71 20.71 -19.46
C ARG A 590 14.69 22.22 -19.55
N PHE A 591 15.79 22.84 -19.17
CA PHE A 591 15.98 24.27 -19.36
C PHE A 591 16.21 24.60 -20.85
N GLN A 592 15.42 25.55 -21.37
CA GLN A 592 15.51 26.08 -22.71
C GLN A 592 16.21 27.44 -22.66
N ALA A 593 17.49 27.48 -23.03
CA ALA A 593 18.31 28.70 -22.93
C ALA A 593 17.73 29.86 -23.76
N GLU A 594 17.13 29.55 -24.91
CA GLU A 594 16.50 30.54 -25.80
C GLU A 594 15.26 31.22 -25.17
N ARG A 595 14.57 30.51 -24.27
CA ARG A 595 13.35 30.97 -23.60
C ARG A 595 13.60 31.39 -22.14
N LEU A 596 14.80 31.16 -21.62
CA LEU A 596 15.16 31.32 -20.21
C LEU A 596 14.14 30.65 -19.25
N ALA A 597 13.60 29.51 -19.66
CA ALA A 597 12.54 28.82 -18.93
C ALA A 597 12.71 27.30 -19.04
N PHE A 598 12.16 26.58 -18.07
CA PHE A 598 12.01 25.14 -18.16
C PHE A 598 10.85 24.77 -19.07
N GLN A 599 10.99 23.65 -19.73
CA GLN A 599 9.96 23.06 -20.57
C GLN A 599 10.01 21.54 -20.44
N PHE A 600 8.85 20.89 -20.37
CA PHE A 600 8.77 19.44 -20.49
C PHE A 600 9.05 19.04 -21.95
N VAL A 601 10.02 18.13 -22.16
CA VAL A 601 10.42 17.67 -23.49
C VAL A 601 10.56 16.16 -23.51
N ASN A 602 10.39 15.56 -24.68
CA ASN A 602 10.63 14.14 -24.88
C ASN A 602 12.12 13.87 -25.07
N LEU A 603 12.73 13.04 -24.20
CA LEU A 603 14.03 12.43 -24.44
C LEU A 603 13.85 11.27 -25.42
N THR A 604 14.78 11.15 -26.38
CA THR A 604 14.59 10.18 -27.46
C THR A 604 14.70 8.74 -26.99
N ARG A 605 15.68 8.39 -26.13
CA ARG A 605 15.93 7.03 -25.66
C ARG A 605 16.52 7.00 -24.26
N ALA A 606 16.07 6.02 -23.45
CA ALA A 606 16.72 5.71 -22.18
C ALA A 606 16.67 4.19 -21.91
N ARG A 607 17.57 3.71 -21.08
CA ARG A 607 17.67 2.30 -20.69
C ARG A 607 17.91 2.17 -19.19
N ILE A 608 17.15 1.30 -18.55
CA ILE A 608 17.34 0.94 -17.16
C ILE A 608 17.44 -0.57 -17.06
N ARG A 609 18.52 -1.05 -16.45
CA ARG A 609 18.73 -2.45 -16.15
C ARG A 609 19.21 -2.59 -14.70
N GLY A 610 18.96 -3.72 -14.11
CA GLY A 610 19.38 -3.92 -12.74
C GLY A 610 19.11 -5.30 -12.19
N LEU A 611 19.52 -5.43 -10.93
CA LEU A 611 19.30 -6.60 -10.11
C LEU A 611 18.56 -6.16 -8.84
N GLU A 612 17.56 -6.93 -8.44
CA GLU A 612 16.86 -6.75 -7.19
C GLU A 612 16.80 -8.07 -6.44
N THR A 613 17.11 -8.05 -5.15
CA THR A 613 16.98 -9.20 -4.26
C THR A 613 16.27 -8.80 -2.98
N THR A 614 15.42 -9.69 -2.46
CA THR A 614 14.86 -9.60 -1.13
C THR A 614 15.08 -10.91 -0.39
N LEU A 615 15.26 -10.80 0.92
CA LEU A 615 15.33 -11.92 1.83
C LEU A 615 14.51 -11.58 3.08
N ASP A 616 13.42 -12.32 3.29
CA ASP A 616 12.64 -12.27 4.51
C ASP A 616 12.96 -13.50 5.34
N VAL A 617 13.24 -13.28 6.62
CA VAL A 617 13.69 -14.30 7.56
C VAL A 617 12.81 -14.25 8.80
N ARG A 618 12.28 -15.41 9.21
CA ARG A 618 11.64 -15.59 10.50
C ARG A 618 12.33 -16.74 11.23
N LEU A 619 12.89 -16.44 12.38
CA LEU A 619 13.66 -17.39 13.18
C LEU A 619 13.03 -17.59 14.56
N LEU A 620 13.35 -18.75 15.17
CA LEU A 620 12.99 -19.09 16.57
C LEU A 620 11.47 -18.97 16.82
N GLY A 621 10.64 -19.43 15.87
CA GLY A 621 9.19 -19.34 15.99
C GLY A 621 8.62 -17.93 15.93
N GLY A 622 9.34 -16.97 15.30
CA GLY A 622 8.93 -15.58 15.17
C GLY A 622 9.51 -14.62 16.23
N TRP A 623 10.41 -15.10 17.09
CA TRP A 623 11.11 -14.22 18.03
C TRP A 623 12.05 -13.23 17.34
N LEU A 624 12.56 -13.61 16.17
CA LEU A 624 13.39 -12.75 15.34
C LEU A 624 12.86 -12.75 13.91
N GLU A 625 12.47 -11.58 13.45
CA GLU A 625 12.01 -11.32 12.08
C GLU A 625 12.92 -10.30 11.42
N GLY A 626 13.36 -10.60 10.19
CA GLY A 626 14.24 -9.73 9.43
C GLY A 626 13.83 -9.64 7.97
N MET A 627 14.06 -8.48 7.37
CA MET A 627 13.95 -8.25 5.94
C MET A 627 15.20 -7.55 5.44
N LEU A 628 15.76 -8.03 4.34
CA LEU A 628 16.84 -7.41 3.60
C LEU A 628 16.38 -7.24 2.15
N GLY A 629 16.42 -6.02 1.63
CA GLY A 629 16.16 -5.71 0.23
C GLY A 629 17.33 -4.92 -0.37
N TYR A 630 17.87 -5.39 -1.48
CA TYR A 630 18.93 -4.69 -2.20
C TYR A 630 18.56 -4.54 -3.66
N THR A 631 18.82 -3.36 -4.22
CA THR A 631 18.59 -3.05 -5.63
C THR A 631 19.83 -2.37 -6.19
N LEU A 632 20.33 -2.91 -7.30
CA LEU A 632 21.39 -2.32 -8.13
C LEU A 632 20.76 -1.82 -9.43
N LEU A 633 21.00 -0.56 -9.78
CA LEU A 633 20.48 0.09 -10.98
C LEU A 633 21.61 0.60 -11.89
N ASP A 634 21.48 0.36 -13.18
CA ASP A 634 22.23 1.02 -14.24
C ASP A 634 21.21 1.72 -15.14
N ALA A 635 21.04 3.03 -14.94
CA ALA A 635 20.05 3.86 -15.63
C ALA A 635 20.75 4.86 -16.54
N LYS A 636 20.59 4.72 -17.87
CA LYS A 636 21.31 5.49 -18.89
C LYS A 636 20.36 6.26 -19.80
N ASP A 637 20.73 7.51 -20.05
CA ASP A 637 20.25 8.35 -21.14
C ASP A 637 21.06 7.98 -22.39
N LEU A 638 20.38 7.53 -23.43
CA LEU A 638 20.99 7.09 -24.72
C LEU A 638 20.67 8.07 -25.87
N THR A 639 20.26 9.29 -25.54
CA THR A 639 19.88 10.31 -26.53
C THR A 639 21.10 10.87 -27.25
N GLY A 640 22.19 11.06 -26.55
CA GLY A 640 23.45 11.57 -27.08
C GLY A 640 24.35 10.47 -27.66
N PRO A 641 25.51 10.85 -28.28
CA PRO A 641 26.48 9.90 -28.81
C PRO A 641 27.10 9.02 -27.71
N GLU A 642 27.24 9.52 -26.50
CA GLU A 642 27.73 8.76 -25.36
C GLU A 642 26.61 8.54 -24.33
N PRO A 643 26.48 7.31 -23.77
CA PRO A 643 25.51 7.03 -22.72
C PRO A 643 25.85 7.79 -21.43
N LEU A 644 24.94 8.63 -20.96
CA LEU A 644 25.07 9.35 -19.70
C LEU A 644 24.15 8.74 -18.63
N PRO A 645 24.48 8.82 -17.32
CA PRO A 645 23.53 8.44 -16.27
C PRO A 645 22.25 9.27 -16.36
N LEU A 646 21.09 8.64 -16.14
CA LEU A 646 19.83 9.37 -15.97
C LEU A 646 19.87 10.18 -14.67
N SER A 647 19.37 11.42 -14.70
CA SER A 647 19.38 12.31 -13.54
C SER A 647 18.50 11.81 -12.39
N PHE A 648 18.89 12.06 -11.14
CA PHE A 648 18.15 11.76 -9.91
C PHE A 648 17.87 10.27 -9.64
N ARG A 649 18.73 9.35 -10.14
CA ARG A 649 18.65 7.91 -9.86
C ARG A 649 19.84 7.48 -9.02
N SER A 650 19.56 6.85 -7.88
CA SER A 650 20.60 6.21 -7.06
C SER A 650 20.91 4.83 -7.61
N ARG A 651 22.22 4.50 -7.75
CA ARG A 651 22.66 3.21 -8.27
C ARG A 651 22.43 2.06 -7.29
N HIS A 652 22.63 2.31 -6.00
CA HIS A 652 22.51 1.31 -4.95
C HIS A 652 21.42 1.71 -3.96
N LEU A 653 20.47 0.82 -3.72
CA LEU A 653 19.43 0.97 -2.70
C LEU A 653 19.48 -0.24 -1.78
N LEU A 654 19.65 -0.02 -0.48
CA LEU A 654 19.58 -1.04 0.55
C LEU A 654 18.49 -0.66 1.56
N LYS A 655 17.62 -1.59 1.87
CA LYS A 655 16.60 -1.47 2.91
C LYS A 655 16.62 -2.72 3.77
N THR A 656 16.71 -2.55 5.05
CA THR A 656 16.69 -3.68 5.99
C THR A 656 15.82 -3.33 7.18
N SER A 657 15.15 -4.33 7.68
CA SER A 657 14.32 -4.26 8.88
C SER A 657 14.65 -5.46 9.78
N LEU A 658 14.78 -5.22 11.06
CA LEU A 658 14.94 -6.26 12.06
C LEU A 658 13.93 -6.02 13.18
N THR A 659 13.23 -7.06 13.60
CA THR A 659 12.32 -7.02 14.75
C THR A 659 12.61 -8.21 15.65
N MET A 660 12.82 -7.94 16.92
CA MET A 660 13.02 -8.93 17.97
C MET A 660 11.84 -8.86 18.94
N MET A 661 11.12 -9.96 19.05
CA MET A 661 10.08 -10.15 20.05
C MET A 661 10.70 -10.53 21.38
N LEU A 662 10.32 -9.86 22.45
CA LEU A 662 10.80 -10.08 23.79
C LEU A 662 9.67 -10.60 24.69
N PRO A 663 9.98 -11.22 25.85
CA PRO A 663 8.97 -11.56 26.85
C PRO A 663 8.12 -10.34 27.23
N SER A 664 6.95 -10.58 27.82
CA SER A 664 6.00 -9.52 28.25
C SER A 664 5.45 -8.65 27.11
N HIS A 665 5.32 -9.23 25.90
CA HIS A 665 4.76 -8.56 24.71
C HIS A 665 5.50 -7.29 24.28
N LEU A 666 6.79 -7.24 24.57
CA LEU A 666 7.70 -6.22 24.07
C LEU A 666 8.25 -6.60 22.69
N ALA A 667 8.45 -5.62 21.82
CA ALA A 667 9.16 -5.80 20.55
C ALA A 667 10.14 -4.65 20.32
N LEU A 668 11.38 -4.99 19.98
CA LEU A 668 12.39 -4.04 19.54
C LEU A 668 12.53 -4.12 18.03
N GLY A 669 12.60 -3.00 17.36
CA GLY A 669 12.77 -2.94 15.92
C GLY A 669 13.78 -1.90 15.48
N ALA A 670 14.44 -2.19 14.35
CA ALA A 670 15.34 -1.28 13.67
C ALA A 670 15.12 -1.37 12.16
N ASP A 671 15.03 -0.21 11.50
CA ASP A 671 14.92 -0.11 10.05
C ASP A 671 16.07 0.77 9.54
N LEU A 672 16.87 0.22 8.61
CA LEU A 672 17.96 0.95 7.96
C LEU A 672 17.65 1.16 6.48
N ARG A 673 17.78 2.38 6.01
CA ARG A 673 17.65 2.76 4.61
C ARG A 673 18.93 3.43 4.14
N VAL A 674 19.53 2.86 3.10
CA VAL A 674 20.73 3.41 2.46
C VAL A 674 20.48 3.55 0.96
N ALA A 675 20.80 4.73 0.42
CA ALA A 675 20.86 4.96 -1.02
C ALA A 675 22.16 5.65 -1.37
N SER A 676 22.80 5.25 -2.45
CA SER A 676 23.94 5.99 -2.98
C SER A 676 23.48 7.38 -3.44
N ARG A 677 24.38 8.35 -3.46
CA ARG A 677 24.09 9.60 -4.14
C ARG A 677 23.71 9.34 -5.59
N PRO A 678 22.82 10.14 -6.21
CA PRO A 678 22.58 10.09 -7.65
C PRO A 678 23.88 10.27 -8.43
N GLU A 679 24.06 9.48 -9.51
CA GLU A 679 25.26 9.60 -10.36
C GLU A 679 25.24 10.89 -11.17
N ARG A 680 24.05 11.42 -11.46
CA ARG A 680 23.84 12.69 -12.16
C ARG A 680 22.64 13.43 -11.56
N ILE A 681 22.75 14.73 -11.52
CA ILE A 681 21.63 15.65 -11.21
C ILE A 681 21.48 16.62 -12.38
N ASP A 682 20.34 17.28 -12.46
CA ASP A 682 20.17 18.39 -13.39
C ASP A 682 20.79 19.66 -12.80
N THR A 683 21.93 20.07 -13.36
CA THR A 683 22.65 21.26 -12.89
C THR A 683 21.99 22.56 -13.35
N GLU A 684 21.05 22.51 -14.28
CA GLU A 684 20.35 23.70 -14.75
C GLU A 684 19.50 24.34 -13.65
N PHE A 685 18.97 23.51 -12.72
CA PHE A 685 18.27 24.01 -11.54
C PHE A 685 19.16 24.83 -10.61
N ALA A 686 20.43 24.48 -10.51
CA ALA A 686 21.42 25.20 -9.71
C ALA A 686 21.76 26.59 -10.26
N ARG A 687 21.41 26.89 -11.51
CA ARG A 687 21.54 28.26 -12.06
C ARG A 687 20.58 29.25 -11.38
N PHE A 688 19.47 28.74 -10.84
CA PHE A 688 18.42 29.55 -10.24
C PHE A 688 18.40 29.42 -8.71
N VAL A 689 18.74 28.24 -8.20
CA VAL A 689 18.69 27.93 -6.77
C VAL A 689 20.12 27.62 -6.30
N PRO A 690 20.67 28.42 -5.41
CA PRO A 690 22.04 28.20 -4.91
C PRO A 690 22.22 26.81 -4.31
N ASP A 691 23.33 26.17 -4.59
CA ASP A 691 23.74 24.86 -4.05
C ASP A 691 22.72 23.71 -4.31
N ALA A 692 21.83 23.87 -5.30
CA ALA A 692 20.81 22.84 -5.60
C ALA A 692 21.42 21.56 -6.21
N GLU A 693 22.66 21.61 -6.67
CA GLU A 693 23.44 20.46 -7.14
C GLU A 693 23.99 19.59 -6.02
N VAL A 694 23.94 20.06 -4.78
CA VAL A 694 24.46 19.31 -3.65
C VAL A 694 23.60 18.08 -3.36
N THR A 695 24.24 16.93 -3.39
CA THR A 695 23.64 15.65 -3.03
C THR A 695 24.57 14.85 -2.14
N VAL A 696 24.00 14.11 -1.20
CA VAL A 696 24.70 13.19 -0.31
C VAL A 696 24.01 11.81 -0.35
N PRO A 697 24.73 10.73 0.00
CA PRO A 697 24.07 9.43 0.17
C PRO A 697 22.97 9.52 1.24
N VAL A 698 21.89 8.75 1.10
CA VAL A 698 20.90 8.60 2.17
C VAL A 698 21.37 7.49 3.13
N ARG A 699 21.35 7.77 4.44
CA ARG A 699 21.72 6.83 5.52
C ARG A 699 20.83 7.08 6.71
N VAL A 700 19.70 6.42 6.77
CA VAL A 700 18.68 6.66 7.81
C VAL A 700 18.46 5.39 8.60
N LEU A 701 18.63 5.48 9.92
CA LEU A 701 18.31 4.44 10.89
C LEU A 701 17.12 4.89 11.71
N ASP A 702 16.06 4.10 11.70
CA ASP A 702 14.88 4.29 12.55
C ASP A 702 14.84 3.18 13.60
N LEU A 703 14.57 3.53 14.86
CA LEU A 703 14.44 2.59 15.97
C LEU A 703 13.02 2.62 16.52
N ARG A 704 12.53 1.47 17.00
CA ARG A 704 11.20 1.36 17.58
C ARG A 704 11.20 0.42 18.79
N LEU A 705 10.41 0.80 19.79
CA LEU A 705 10.07 -0.02 20.94
C LEU A 705 8.54 -0.09 20.99
N ARG A 706 7.97 -1.30 20.89
CA ARG A 706 6.53 -1.55 20.99
C ARG A 706 6.24 -2.39 22.22
N TRP A 707 5.24 -1.99 22.97
CA TRP A 707 4.73 -2.72 24.11
C TRP A 707 3.23 -2.88 24.01
N GLN A 708 2.74 -4.12 24.04
CA GLN A 708 1.33 -4.44 23.97
C GLN A 708 0.84 -4.92 25.34
N VAL A 709 -0.17 -4.27 25.89
CA VAL A 709 -0.80 -4.59 27.16
C VAL A 709 -2.31 -4.69 26.94
N SER A 710 -2.84 -5.93 26.92
CA SER A 710 -4.26 -6.16 26.62
C SER A 710 -4.67 -5.50 25.28
N SER A 711 -5.66 -4.63 25.29
CA SER A 711 -6.17 -3.88 24.13
C SER A 711 -5.35 -2.62 23.79
N LEU A 712 -4.34 -2.27 24.58
CA LEU A 712 -3.52 -1.08 24.41
C LEU A 712 -2.15 -1.44 23.84
N THR A 713 -1.74 -0.73 22.81
CA THR A 713 -0.38 -0.80 22.24
C THR A 713 0.30 0.55 22.35
N LEU A 714 1.46 0.58 22.99
CA LEU A 714 2.37 1.72 23.06
C LEU A 714 3.52 1.50 22.11
N THR A 715 3.85 2.50 21.28
CA THR A 715 5.00 2.44 20.40
C THR A 715 5.81 3.73 20.53
N PHE A 716 7.06 3.60 20.93
CA PHE A 716 8.04 4.67 20.93
C PHE A 716 8.96 4.54 19.73
N LEU A 717 9.17 5.63 19.00
CA LEU A 717 9.95 5.68 17.76
C LEU A 717 11.01 6.78 17.85
N VAL A 718 12.20 6.43 17.38
CA VAL A 718 13.28 7.39 17.11
C VAL A 718 13.55 7.32 15.62
N LYS A 719 13.10 8.31 14.88
CA LYS A 719 13.31 8.43 13.45
C LYS A 719 14.60 9.17 13.16
N ASN A 720 15.33 8.73 12.13
CA ASN A 720 16.66 9.24 11.81
C ASN A 720 17.58 9.29 13.06
N ALA A 721 17.70 8.15 13.77
CA ALA A 721 18.42 8.06 15.05
C ALA A 721 19.88 8.49 14.96
N LEU A 722 20.49 8.40 13.77
CA LEU A 722 21.86 8.89 13.52
C LEU A 722 21.96 10.41 13.39
N ASP A 723 20.82 11.11 13.34
CA ASP A 723 20.72 12.55 13.08
C ASP A 723 21.55 12.97 11.86
N TYR A 724 21.39 12.19 10.80
CA TYR A 724 22.10 12.40 9.55
C TYR A 724 21.33 13.35 8.64
N TYR A 725 21.95 14.49 8.29
CA TYR A 725 21.37 15.47 7.38
C TYR A 725 21.58 15.03 5.94
N TYR A 726 20.51 14.95 5.18
CA TYR A 726 20.54 14.57 3.77
C TYR A 726 19.51 15.35 2.96
N VAL A 727 19.70 15.36 1.67
CA VAL A 727 18.83 16.05 0.71
C VAL A 727 17.83 15.02 0.15
N GLU A 728 16.56 15.28 0.35
CA GLU A 728 15.49 14.38 -0.11
C GLU A 728 15.20 14.56 -1.61
N ARG A 729 15.27 15.80 -2.08
CA ARG A 729 15.21 16.23 -3.48
C ARG A 729 16.05 17.51 -3.63
N PRO A 730 16.34 17.97 -4.85
CA PRO A 730 17.10 19.20 -5.03
C PRO A 730 16.60 20.33 -4.13
N ALA A 731 17.53 20.97 -3.41
CA ALA A 731 17.29 22.10 -2.53
C ALA A 731 16.23 21.88 -1.43
N LEU A 732 16.11 20.65 -0.89
CA LEU A 732 15.23 20.33 0.23
C LEU A 732 15.92 19.37 1.20
N LEU A 733 16.12 19.82 2.45
CA LEU A 733 16.57 18.96 3.54
C LEU A 733 15.44 18.01 4.00
N ALA A 734 15.83 16.77 4.25
CA ALA A 734 14.98 15.79 4.91
C ALA A 734 14.85 16.07 6.41
N PRO A 735 13.83 15.50 7.09
CA PRO A 735 13.64 15.67 8.53
C PRO A 735 14.88 15.24 9.34
N PRO A 736 15.30 16.03 10.34
CA PRO A 736 16.34 15.67 11.30
C PRO A 736 15.86 14.54 12.21
N ARG A 737 16.66 14.15 13.20
CA ARG A 737 16.19 13.22 14.22
C ARG A 737 14.93 13.75 14.89
N HIS A 738 13.97 12.85 15.07
CA HIS A 738 12.72 13.17 15.75
C HIS A 738 12.19 11.97 16.53
N PHE A 739 11.41 12.28 17.55
CA PHE A 739 10.85 11.30 18.47
C PHE A 739 9.33 11.30 18.32
N GLN A 740 8.74 10.10 18.45
CA GLN A 740 7.30 9.93 18.36
C GLN A 740 6.85 8.89 19.38
N LEU A 741 5.77 9.19 20.09
CA LEU A 741 5.02 8.25 20.91
C LEU A 741 3.66 8.02 20.27
N GLN A 742 3.30 6.75 20.09
CA GLN A 742 1.99 6.34 19.57
C GLN A 742 1.28 5.48 20.61
N LEU A 743 0.03 5.77 20.81
CA LEU A 743 -0.92 5.09 21.66
C LEU A 743 -2.03 4.55 20.77
N GLN A 744 -2.24 3.24 20.75
CA GLN A 744 -3.30 2.59 19.97
C GLN A 744 -4.15 1.75 20.89
N TRP A 745 -5.44 1.99 20.86
CA TRP A 745 -6.42 1.32 21.71
C TRP A 745 -7.49 0.65 20.85
N HIS A 746 -7.65 -0.66 21.02
CA HIS A 746 -8.69 -1.47 20.41
C HIS A 746 -9.79 -1.74 21.45
N LEU A 747 -11.04 -1.35 21.12
CA LEU A 747 -12.23 -1.41 21.96
C LEU A 747 -13.26 -2.37 21.39
#